data_d5fb72093c8752618774e55372e0f294
#
_entry.id   d5fb72093c8752618774e55372e0f294
#
_cell.length_a   1.000
_cell.length_b   1.000
_cell.length_c   1.000
_cell.angle_alpha   90.00
_cell.angle_beta   90.00
_cell.angle_gamma   90.00
#
_symmetry.space_group_name_H-M   'P 1'
#
loop_
_entity.id
_entity.type
_entity.pdbx_description
1 polymer ?
#
loop_
_entity_poly.entity_id
_entity_poly.type
_entity_poly.pdbx_seq_one_letter_code
_entity_poly.pdbx_strand_id
1 'polypeptide(L)'
;MKKQALAVVLMLSASAIHAQNNIWQAPAGTSSLWEQFLDNLSDYDDIEAGNTEEMYELLRELETNPIDLNNATDDDIQRLVFLSNAQREELTEYLDRHRPIRSIGELAMIKSLDNVTLRLLNCFVYVGNIDESRKFPTWKEIAKHGKNELLGYVKVPFYERKGDREAYLGYKYKHWIRYKYSYGQLLQVGITGAQDAGEPFFGSHNKMGYDHYAFYVLARKLGKIRTLALGQYKARFGLGLVMNAGFGMGKTTSQVLATPQNSITANASRSEAAYLQGVASTIEIYKNITTTAFASYRKIDATLNDDSTIKTILKTGYHRTETEIKKRHNASQTTAGMNINVKHNGISVGATAVYTAFSKDLKPDKSQAFRLYSPNGNNFWNVSIDYAYIHPRISVKGETATGNSHALATINTISLKASRTLTLTAIQRFYSYKYYSLFSRSFSDGGHVQNESGMYLGATWTPFSQLKIMAYSDYAYHPMPVYRASKASRSIDNLIQTSLSFSPVDITLRYRLRLKQENGADASSPLIDKTEHRGRFQLNYKQKSFTMRTQYDMAYTTKTSQSIGWMVSQSAGYKYKERLECNAGVGYFRTHDYDSRIYTYERGMLYDFSFPMFYGEGMRFFLHLSTKPTKNLQLICKVGTTKYFDRDKISSGYQEINDSKKTDMEIQAKWKF
;
A
#
# COMPACT_ATOMS: atom_id res chain seq x y z
N MET A 1 22.20 -27.94 -27.71
CA MET A 1 21.60 -27.11 -26.66
C MET A 1 22.21 -27.27 -25.26
N LYS A 2 22.64 -28.45 -24.78
CA LYS A 2 23.23 -28.62 -23.45
C LYS A 2 24.64 -28.01 -23.29
N LYS A 3 25.44 -27.85 -24.35
CA LYS A 3 26.80 -27.28 -24.28
C LYS A 3 26.83 -25.74 -24.29
N GLN A 4 25.78 -25.08 -24.78
CA GLN A 4 25.70 -23.61 -24.80
C GLN A 4 25.17 -23.02 -23.48
N ALA A 5 24.31 -23.75 -22.77
CA ALA A 5 23.85 -23.35 -21.44
C ALA A 5 24.99 -23.44 -20.37
N LEU A 6 25.90 -24.40 -20.53
CA LEU A 6 27.05 -24.55 -19.63
C LEU A 6 28.11 -23.45 -19.85
N ALA A 7 28.26 -22.93 -21.08
CA ALA A 7 29.18 -21.85 -21.39
C ALA A 7 28.71 -20.48 -20.81
N VAL A 8 27.40 -20.25 -20.75
CA VAL A 8 26.83 -19.02 -20.12
C VAL A 8 27.00 -19.06 -18.61
N VAL A 9 26.87 -20.22 -17.97
CA VAL A 9 27.09 -20.39 -16.53
C VAL A 9 28.58 -20.26 -16.18
N LEU A 10 29.49 -20.73 -17.03
CA LEU A 10 30.95 -20.60 -16.81
C LEU A 10 31.50 -19.20 -17.10
N MET A 11 30.89 -18.42 -18.01
CA MET A 11 31.26 -17.00 -18.19
C MET A 11 30.81 -16.10 -17.04
N LEU A 12 29.77 -16.47 -16.32
CA LEU A 12 29.30 -15.75 -15.12
C LEU A 12 30.16 -16.02 -13.87
N SER A 13 30.87 -17.15 -13.83
CA SER A 13 31.74 -17.50 -12.70
C SER A 13 33.18 -16.92 -12.76
N ALA A 14 33.63 -16.48 -13.94
CA ALA A 14 35.00 -15.94 -14.08
C ALA A 14 35.13 -14.45 -13.73
N SER A 15 34.02 -13.69 -13.64
CA SER A 15 34.03 -12.25 -13.31
C SER A 15 33.88 -11.94 -11.81
N ALA A 16 33.75 -12.95 -10.96
CA ALA A 16 33.45 -12.76 -9.53
C ALA A 16 34.65 -12.56 -8.61
N ILE A 17 35.91 -12.57 -9.13
CA ILE A 17 37.12 -12.63 -8.27
C ILE A 17 37.75 -11.24 -8.01
N HIS A 18 37.28 -10.16 -8.59
CA HIS A 18 37.91 -8.83 -8.45
C HIS A 18 37.02 -7.72 -7.83
N ALA A 19 36.16 -8.03 -6.89
CA ALA A 19 35.37 -7.01 -6.18
C ALA A 19 35.55 -7.09 -4.66
N GLN A 20 36.78 -6.92 -4.18
CA GLN A 20 37.00 -6.50 -2.79
C GLN A 20 37.45 -5.05 -2.77
N ASN A 21 36.83 -4.28 -1.87
CA ASN A 21 37.08 -2.90 -1.47
C ASN A 21 36.47 -1.79 -2.35
N ASN A 22 35.21 -1.47 -2.07
CA ASN A 22 34.79 -0.07 -1.98
C ASN A 22 33.50 0.00 -1.13
N ILE A 23 33.70 0.18 0.16
CA ILE A 23 32.67 0.46 1.16
C ILE A 23 32.36 1.96 1.08
N TRP A 24 31.04 2.29 0.97
CA TRP A 24 30.45 3.59 1.31
C TRP A 24 30.62 4.75 0.33
N GLN A 25 29.96 4.69 -0.79
CA GLN A 25 29.35 5.88 -1.40
C GLN A 25 27.90 5.53 -1.76
N ALA A 26 26.95 6.30 -1.20
CA ALA A 26 25.53 6.18 -1.58
C ALA A 26 25.42 6.41 -3.09
N PRO A 27 24.89 5.44 -3.88
CA PRO A 27 24.76 5.65 -5.31
C PRO A 27 23.69 6.71 -5.56
N ALA A 28 24.02 7.75 -6.30
CA ALA A 28 23.09 8.67 -6.89
C ALA A 28 22.04 7.88 -7.70
N GLY A 29 20.78 7.84 -7.22
CA GLY A 29 19.70 7.07 -7.84
C GLY A 29 18.86 6.28 -6.84
N THR A 30 18.60 6.85 -5.67
CA THR A 30 17.92 6.19 -4.54
C THR A 30 16.45 5.82 -4.81
N SER A 31 15.75 6.53 -5.70
CA SER A 31 14.32 6.26 -6.00
C SER A 31 14.04 4.86 -6.58
N SER A 32 15.02 4.23 -7.24
CA SER A 32 14.83 2.90 -7.81
C SER A 32 14.97 1.75 -6.78
N LEU A 33 15.64 1.97 -5.65
CA LEU A 33 15.91 0.91 -4.68
C LEU A 33 14.68 0.56 -3.86
N TRP A 34 14.03 1.54 -3.29
CA TRP A 34 12.85 1.31 -2.46
C TRP A 34 11.60 0.99 -3.32
N GLU A 35 11.54 1.47 -4.57
CA GLU A 35 10.50 1.05 -5.52
C GLU A 35 10.63 -0.44 -5.86
N GLN A 36 11.86 -0.95 -6.09
CA GLN A 36 12.11 -2.37 -6.27
C GLN A 36 11.77 -3.19 -5.00
N PHE A 37 12.06 -2.64 -3.83
CA PHE A 37 11.68 -3.26 -2.56
C PHE A 37 10.16 -3.41 -2.45
N LEU A 38 9.39 -2.37 -2.78
CA LEU A 38 7.93 -2.44 -2.80
C LEU A 38 7.40 -3.43 -3.84
N ASP A 39 7.97 -3.43 -5.05
CA ASP A 39 7.59 -4.37 -6.09
C ASP A 39 7.79 -5.83 -5.64
N ASN A 40 8.90 -6.12 -4.96
CA ASN A 40 9.18 -7.45 -4.43
C ASN A 40 8.26 -7.86 -3.27
N LEU A 41 7.65 -6.90 -2.57
CA LEU A 41 6.69 -7.16 -1.48
C LEU A 41 5.26 -7.24 -1.97
N SER A 42 4.96 -6.70 -3.15
CA SER A 42 3.60 -6.64 -3.67
C SER A 42 3.11 -8.02 -4.07
N ASP A 43 2.05 -8.46 -3.44
CA ASP A 43 1.24 -9.60 -3.87
C ASP A 43 0.16 -9.07 -4.82
N TYR A 44 0.40 -9.18 -6.12
CA TYR A 44 -0.44 -8.54 -7.14
C TYR A 44 -1.88 -9.03 -7.19
N ASP A 45 -2.16 -10.19 -6.63
CA ASP A 45 -3.50 -10.79 -6.61
C ASP A 45 -4.35 -10.40 -5.40
N ASP A 46 -3.71 -10.00 -4.30
CA ASP A 46 -4.38 -9.59 -3.06
C ASP A 46 -4.35 -8.05 -2.87
N ILE A 47 -3.88 -7.33 -3.89
CA ILE A 47 -3.87 -5.87 -3.84
C ILE A 47 -5.32 -5.38 -3.97
N GLU A 48 -5.90 -5.03 -2.84
CA GLU A 48 -6.72 -3.83 -2.84
C GLU A 48 -5.77 -2.70 -3.26
N ALA A 49 -5.94 -2.17 -4.47
CA ALA A 49 -5.02 -1.20 -5.09
C ALA A 49 -4.62 -0.03 -4.17
N GLY A 50 -5.44 0.30 -3.18
CA GLY A 50 -5.16 1.32 -2.18
C GLY A 50 -4.04 1.03 -1.19
N ASN A 51 -3.70 -0.23 -0.90
CA ASN A 51 -2.68 -0.55 0.12
C ASN A 51 -1.28 -0.22 -0.35
N THR A 52 -0.95 -0.58 -1.58
CA THR A 52 0.39 -0.34 -2.16
C THR A 52 0.59 1.14 -2.51
N GLU A 53 -0.45 1.81 -3.01
CA GLU A 53 -0.42 3.24 -3.30
C GLU A 53 -0.13 4.05 -2.03
N GLU A 54 -0.77 3.72 -0.92
CA GLU A 54 -0.56 4.42 0.35
C GLU A 54 0.84 4.23 0.91
N MET A 55 1.39 3.02 0.84
CA MET A 55 2.78 2.76 1.24
C MET A 55 3.77 3.50 0.34
N TYR A 56 3.51 3.54 -0.97
CA TYR A 56 4.28 4.30 -1.93
C TYR A 56 4.25 5.81 -1.61
N GLU A 57 3.08 6.36 -1.29
CA GLU A 57 2.94 7.76 -0.88
C GLU A 57 3.75 8.06 0.38
N LEU A 58 3.70 7.20 1.41
CA LEU A 58 4.44 7.35 2.65
C LEU A 58 5.97 7.34 2.41
N LEU A 59 6.47 6.37 1.67
CA LEU A 59 7.91 6.27 1.36
C LEU A 59 8.38 7.43 0.49
N ARG A 60 7.57 7.87 -0.46
CA ARG A 60 7.88 9.05 -1.28
C ARG A 60 7.88 10.34 -0.45
N GLU A 61 7.02 10.44 0.56
CA GLU A 61 7.04 11.55 1.50
C GLU A 61 8.31 11.55 2.33
N LEU A 62 8.71 10.39 2.88
CA LEU A 62 9.94 10.25 3.66
C LEU A 62 11.19 10.53 2.82
N GLU A 63 11.23 10.13 1.53
CA GLU A 63 12.32 10.48 0.62
C GLU A 63 12.41 12.00 0.39
N THR A 64 11.28 12.69 0.33
CA THR A 64 11.25 14.15 0.14
C THR A 64 11.59 14.93 1.41
N ASN A 65 11.19 14.41 2.56
CA ASN A 65 11.43 14.98 3.89
C ASN A 65 12.01 13.88 4.80
N PRO A 66 13.33 13.59 4.71
CA PRO A 66 13.96 12.55 5.51
C PRO A 66 13.88 12.85 7.02
N ILE A 67 13.93 11.79 7.82
CA ILE A 67 13.92 11.89 9.28
C ILE A 67 15.33 12.21 9.78
N ASP A 68 15.45 13.22 10.63
CA ASP A 68 16.68 13.52 11.36
C ASP A 68 16.84 12.58 12.55
N LEU A 69 17.82 11.69 12.52
CA LEU A 69 18.01 10.68 13.55
C LEU A 69 18.39 11.26 14.91
N ASN A 70 19.12 12.39 14.95
CA ASN A 70 19.49 13.02 16.22
C ASN A 70 18.30 13.67 16.93
N ASN A 71 17.27 14.07 16.16
CA ASN A 71 16.07 14.70 16.68
C ASN A 71 14.80 13.84 16.51
N ALA A 72 14.96 12.58 16.07
CA ALA A 72 13.86 11.65 15.86
C ALA A 72 13.22 11.22 17.17
N THR A 73 11.90 11.16 17.18
CA THR A 73 11.09 10.56 18.25
C THR A 73 10.72 9.11 17.87
N ASP A 74 10.19 8.33 18.84
CA ASP A 74 9.61 7.01 18.58
C ASP A 74 8.59 7.05 17.43
N ASP A 75 7.75 8.08 17.38
CA ASP A 75 6.74 8.25 16.35
C ASP A 75 7.36 8.46 14.96
N ASP A 76 8.50 9.15 14.87
CA ASP A 76 9.24 9.30 13.62
C ASP A 76 9.85 7.97 13.17
N ILE A 77 10.45 7.19 14.09
CA ILE A 77 11.00 5.87 13.80
C ILE A 77 9.92 4.87 13.37
N GLN A 78 8.72 4.95 13.94
CA GLN A 78 7.59 4.11 13.54
C GLN A 78 7.14 4.34 12.08
N ARG A 79 7.43 5.49 11.49
CA ARG A 79 7.13 5.79 10.08
C ARG A 79 8.06 5.06 9.10
N LEU A 80 9.20 4.55 9.57
CA LEU A 80 10.10 3.69 8.78
C LEU A 80 9.48 2.29 8.66
N VAL A 81 8.44 2.17 7.83
CA VAL A 81 7.60 0.96 7.72
C VAL A 81 8.35 -0.26 7.19
N PHE A 82 9.46 -0.09 6.50
CA PHE A 82 10.31 -1.16 6.00
C PHE A 82 11.20 -1.81 7.07
N LEU A 83 11.27 -1.26 8.29
CA LEU A 83 11.91 -1.89 9.44
C LEU A 83 10.95 -2.84 10.13
N SER A 84 11.43 -4.01 10.55
CA SER A 84 10.69 -4.88 11.46
C SER A 84 10.54 -4.24 12.85
N ASN A 85 9.62 -4.75 13.67
CA ASN A 85 9.44 -4.22 15.04
C ASN A 85 10.73 -4.32 15.87
N ALA A 86 11.45 -5.44 15.77
CA ALA A 86 12.73 -5.64 16.46
C ALA A 86 13.79 -4.62 15.99
N GLN A 87 13.88 -4.38 14.67
CA GLN A 87 14.81 -3.40 14.11
C GLN A 87 14.49 -1.96 14.56
N ARG A 88 13.22 -1.60 14.67
CA ARG A 88 12.81 -0.29 15.20
C ARG A 88 13.20 -0.12 16.65
N GLU A 89 12.96 -1.13 17.48
CA GLU A 89 13.31 -1.10 18.91
C GLU A 89 14.81 -1.01 19.10
N GLU A 90 15.61 -1.86 18.41
CA GLU A 90 17.08 -1.80 18.46
C GLU A 90 17.62 -0.45 17.95
N LEU A 91 16.99 0.14 16.92
CA LEU A 91 17.36 1.47 16.42
C LEU A 91 17.03 2.56 17.46
N THR A 92 15.86 2.53 18.06
CA THR A 92 15.47 3.47 19.12
C THR A 92 16.41 3.37 20.31
N GLU A 93 16.66 2.16 20.80
CA GLU A 93 17.59 1.91 21.92
C GLU A 93 19.01 2.39 21.62
N TYR A 94 19.47 2.13 20.37
CA TYR A 94 20.78 2.60 19.93
C TYR A 94 20.87 4.13 19.94
N LEU A 95 19.86 4.82 19.38
CA LEU A 95 19.79 6.27 19.35
C LEU A 95 19.72 6.86 20.75
N ASP A 96 18.94 6.29 21.67
CA ASP A 96 18.81 6.77 23.05
C ASP A 96 20.13 6.67 23.83
N ARG A 97 20.97 5.68 23.51
CA ARG A 97 22.27 5.50 24.20
C ARG A 97 23.43 6.26 23.56
N HIS A 98 23.38 6.53 22.25
CA HIS A 98 24.55 7.01 21.50
C HIS A 98 24.37 8.37 20.84
N ARG A 99 23.21 9.06 21.06
CA ARG A 99 23.07 10.43 20.57
C ARG A 99 24.06 11.38 21.27
N PRO A 100 24.71 12.29 20.52
CA PRO A 100 24.56 12.51 19.07
C PRO A 100 25.35 11.51 18.23
N ILE A 101 24.69 10.85 17.28
CA ILE A 101 25.38 10.09 16.23
C ILE A 101 25.99 11.06 15.22
N ARG A 102 27.11 10.68 14.60
CA ARG A 102 27.86 11.52 13.66
C ARG A 102 27.60 11.17 12.20
N SER A 103 27.26 9.92 11.94
CA SER A 103 27.02 9.42 10.60
C SER A 103 26.01 8.28 10.57
N ILE A 104 25.33 8.08 9.43
CA ILE A 104 24.44 6.91 9.23
C ILE A 104 25.25 5.59 9.26
N GLY A 105 26.55 5.65 8.94
CA GLY A 105 27.44 4.48 9.00
C GLY A 105 27.53 3.83 10.38
N GLU A 106 27.31 4.60 11.45
CA GLU A 106 27.30 4.06 12.83
C GLU A 106 26.16 3.06 13.06
N LEU A 107 25.05 3.17 12.29
CA LEU A 107 23.95 2.23 12.37
C LEU A 107 24.31 0.81 11.92
N ALA A 108 25.46 0.61 11.23
CA ALA A 108 25.99 -0.71 10.92
C ALA A 108 26.40 -1.51 12.18
N MET A 109 26.56 -0.84 13.33
CA MET A 109 26.77 -1.50 14.62
C MET A 109 25.51 -2.20 15.15
N ILE A 110 24.33 -1.84 14.65
CA ILE A 110 23.05 -2.47 14.99
C ILE A 110 22.97 -3.81 14.24
N LYS A 111 23.11 -4.90 14.96
CA LYS A 111 23.26 -6.25 14.40
C LYS A 111 22.05 -6.77 13.63
N SER A 112 20.86 -6.22 13.87
CA SER A 112 19.64 -6.61 13.16
C SER A 112 19.46 -5.92 11.81
N LEU A 113 20.21 -4.86 11.52
CA LEU A 113 20.15 -4.14 10.27
C LEU A 113 21.08 -4.80 9.24
N ASP A 114 20.46 -5.45 8.24
CA ASP A 114 21.21 -5.99 7.11
C ASP A 114 21.60 -4.88 6.10
N ASN A 115 22.48 -5.22 5.16
CA ASN A 115 22.94 -4.27 4.15
C ASN A 115 21.83 -3.67 3.29
N VAL A 116 20.75 -4.43 3.03
CA VAL A 116 19.60 -3.94 2.26
C VAL A 116 18.84 -2.90 3.07
N THR A 117 18.58 -3.20 4.34
CA THR A 117 17.90 -2.28 5.28
C THR A 117 18.71 -0.99 5.49
N LEU A 118 20.03 -1.08 5.65
CA LEU A 118 20.92 0.09 5.76
C LEU A 118 20.89 0.96 4.50
N ARG A 119 20.86 0.36 3.30
CA ARG A 119 20.70 1.09 2.05
C ARG A 119 19.33 1.78 1.95
N LEU A 120 18.27 1.12 2.42
CA LEU A 120 16.93 1.71 2.48
C LEU A 120 16.89 2.88 3.48
N LEU A 121 17.49 2.73 4.66
CA LEU A 121 17.59 3.81 5.64
C LEU A 121 18.24 5.06 5.04
N ASN A 122 19.32 4.92 4.28
CA ASN A 122 19.97 6.06 3.61
C ASN A 122 19.06 6.85 2.66
N CYS A 123 17.94 6.27 2.21
CA CYS A 123 16.96 6.99 1.39
C CYS A 123 16.04 7.89 2.22
N PHE A 124 15.88 7.62 3.52
CA PHE A 124 14.78 8.16 4.33
C PHE A 124 15.22 8.85 5.61
N VAL A 125 16.52 8.79 5.95
CA VAL A 125 17.04 9.40 7.16
C VAL A 125 18.31 10.22 6.87
N TYR A 126 18.60 11.16 7.75
CA TYR A 126 19.86 11.90 7.78
C TYR A 126 20.29 12.17 9.23
N VAL A 127 21.53 12.62 9.39
CA VAL A 127 22.09 12.99 10.69
C VAL A 127 22.24 14.51 10.73
N GLY A 128 21.40 15.17 11.50
CA GLY A 128 21.46 16.60 11.76
C GLY A 128 22.12 16.94 13.10
N ASN A 129 22.23 18.22 13.39
CA ASN A 129 22.65 18.70 14.71
C ASN A 129 21.53 18.48 15.74
N ILE A 130 21.90 18.29 17.02
CA ILE A 130 20.91 18.25 18.09
C ILE A 130 20.28 19.64 18.20
N ASP A 131 18.95 19.69 18.16
CA ASP A 131 18.19 20.89 18.47
C ASP A 131 17.88 20.92 19.97
N GLU A 132 18.68 21.71 20.70
CA GLU A 132 18.51 21.87 22.13
C GLU A 132 17.27 22.69 22.50
N SER A 133 16.72 23.46 21.56
CA SER A 133 15.65 24.43 21.86
C SER A 133 14.29 23.76 22.14
N ARG A 134 14.03 22.57 21.61
CA ARG A 134 12.76 21.79 21.69
C ARG A 134 11.47 22.63 21.63
N LYS A 135 11.57 23.89 21.23
CA LYS A 135 10.42 24.80 21.09
C LYS A 135 9.85 24.69 19.68
N PHE A 136 8.54 24.70 19.57
CA PHE A 136 7.90 24.77 18.26
C PHE A 136 8.31 26.10 17.58
N PRO A 137 8.74 26.09 16.33
CA PRO A 137 9.24 27.27 15.64
C PRO A 137 8.17 28.36 15.53
N THR A 138 8.61 29.61 15.48
CA THR A 138 7.71 30.75 15.31
C THR A 138 7.10 30.77 13.92
N TRP A 139 5.94 31.39 13.76
CA TRP A 139 5.29 31.53 12.45
C TRP A 139 6.17 32.24 11.42
N LYS A 140 7.04 33.15 11.83
CA LYS A 140 8.01 33.81 10.95
C LYS A 140 9.06 32.84 10.44
N GLU A 141 9.59 31.98 11.28
CA GLU A 141 10.55 30.93 10.89
C GLU A 141 9.91 29.89 9.99
N ILE A 142 8.69 29.45 10.33
CA ILE A 142 7.90 28.55 9.49
C ILE A 142 7.74 29.16 8.11
N ALA A 143 7.23 30.38 8.00
CA ALA A 143 6.99 31.06 6.72
C ALA A 143 8.27 31.27 5.90
N LYS A 144 9.42 31.55 6.57
CA LYS A 144 10.70 31.82 5.90
C LYS A 144 11.40 30.57 5.37
N HIS A 145 11.30 29.45 6.08
CA HIS A 145 12.07 28.24 5.78
C HIS A 145 11.19 27.05 5.35
N GLY A 146 9.88 27.26 5.20
CA GLY A 146 8.97 26.26 4.68
C GLY A 146 9.21 25.97 3.20
N LYS A 147 8.91 24.75 2.79
CA LYS A 147 9.05 24.28 1.41
C LYS A 147 7.69 24.20 0.77
N ASN A 148 7.54 24.80 -0.38
CA ASN A 148 6.33 24.71 -1.21
C ASN A 148 6.55 23.70 -2.33
N GLU A 149 5.54 22.89 -2.59
CA GLU A 149 5.52 21.92 -3.69
C GLU A 149 4.18 21.99 -4.40
N LEU A 150 4.21 22.26 -5.69
CA LEU A 150 3.05 22.19 -6.58
C LEU A 150 3.25 21.04 -7.55
N LEU A 151 2.24 20.17 -7.65
CA LEU A 151 2.26 19.00 -8.51
C LEU A 151 0.98 18.98 -9.35
N GLY A 152 1.12 18.92 -10.67
CA GLY A 152 0.02 18.77 -11.62
C GLY A 152 0.21 17.50 -12.44
N TYR A 153 -0.91 16.83 -12.74
CA TYR A 153 -0.95 15.59 -13.52
C TYR A 153 -2.11 15.59 -14.50
N VAL A 154 -1.86 15.04 -15.67
CA VAL A 154 -2.90 14.77 -16.67
C VAL A 154 -2.64 13.43 -17.36
N LYS A 155 -3.70 12.66 -17.57
CA LYS A 155 -3.72 11.44 -18.38
C LYS A 155 -4.60 11.67 -19.61
N VAL A 156 -4.03 11.42 -20.76
CA VAL A 156 -4.63 11.62 -22.08
C VAL A 156 -4.78 10.25 -22.76
N PRO A 157 -5.99 9.69 -22.86
CA PRO A 157 -6.25 8.48 -23.65
C PRO A 157 -6.32 8.84 -25.13
N PHE A 158 -5.64 8.04 -25.97
CA PHE A 158 -5.71 8.16 -27.45
C PHE A 158 -6.79 7.23 -28.05
N TYR A 159 -7.78 6.91 -27.28
CA TYR A 159 -8.96 6.12 -27.62
C TYR A 159 -10.21 6.78 -27.05
N GLU A 160 -11.37 6.30 -27.46
CA GLU A 160 -12.67 6.65 -26.90
C GLU A 160 -13.35 5.39 -26.35
N ARG A 161 -13.88 5.53 -25.15
CA ARG A 161 -14.73 4.50 -24.54
C ARG A 161 -16.16 4.70 -24.99
N LYS A 162 -16.94 3.64 -24.96
CA LYS A 162 -18.38 3.72 -25.19
C LYS A 162 -19.05 4.80 -24.32
N GLY A 163 -18.66 4.90 -23.05
CA GLY A 163 -19.15 5.93 -22.13
C GLY A 163 -18.83 7.36 -22.56
N ASP A 164 -17.66 7.62 -23.15
CA ASP A 164 -17.26 8.95 -23.61
C ASP A 164 -18.18 9.47 -24.73
N ARG A 165 -18.82 8.56 -25.48
CA ARG A 165 -19.75 8.89 -26.58
C ARG A 165 -21.21 8.92 -26.15
N GLU A 166 -21.61 8.08 -25.19
CA GLU A 166 -23.02 7.76 -24.94
C GLU A 166 -23.53 8.17 -23.56
N ALA A 167 -22.65 8.30 -22.53
CA ALA A 167 -23.13 8.35 -21.15
C ALA A 167 -22.37 9.28 -20.22
N TYR A 168 -21.11 9.58 -20.48
CA TYR A 168 -20.30 10.39 -19.57
C TYR A 168 -20.58 11.88 -19.76
N LEU A 169 -20.70 12.59 -18.64
CA LEU A 169 -21.06 14.00 -18.57
C LEU A 169 -19.86 14.93 -18.78
N GLY A 170 -18.67 14.41 -18.58
CA GLY A 170 -17.42 15.13 -18.74
C GLY A 170 -16.53 14.55 -19.83
N TYR A 171 -15.36 15.15 -20.00
CA TYR A 171 -14.38 14.75 -21.02
C TYR A 171 -13.54 13.55 -20.59
N LYS A 172 -12.90 12.91 -21.55
CA LYS A 172 -12.12 11.67 -21.37
C LYS A 172 -10.81 11.80 -20.62
N TYR A 173 -10.36 12.99 -20.26
CA TYR A 173 -9.09 13.22 -19.57
C TYR A 173 -9.27 13.05 -18.06
N LYS A 174 -8.25 12.44 -17.41
CA LYS A 174 -8.11 12.43 -15.95
C LYS A 174 -7.03 13.41 -15.56
N HIS A 175 -7.28 14.26 -14.59
CA HIS A 175 -6.27 15.19 -14.10
C HIS A 175 -6.45 15.52 -12.63
N TRP A 176 -5.36 15.94 -11.99
CA TRP A 176 -5.37 16.39 -10.62
C TRP A 176 -4.25 17.39 -10.36
N ILE A 177 -4.43 18.19 -9.33
CA ILE A 177 -3.46 19.17 -8.83
C ILE A 177 -3.32 18.99 -7.34
N ARG A 178 -2.07 19.07 -6.84
CA ARG A 178 -1.76 19.01 -5.41
C ARG A 178 -0.81 20.15 -5.06
N TYR A 179 -1.17 20.91 -4.06
CA TYR A 179 -0.28 21.84 -3.39
C TYR A 179 0.05 21.31 -2.02
N LYS A 180 1.33 21.35 -1.64
CA LYS A 180 1.84 20.95 -0.33
C LYS A 180 2.81 21.98 0.18
N TYR A 181 2.57 22.46 1.38
CA TYR A 181 3.51 23.23 2.18
C TYR A 181 4.06 22.36 3.29
N SER A 182 5.36 22.39 3.57
CA SER A 182 5.97 21.61 4.64
C SER A 182 7.13 22.35 5.31
N TYR A 183 7.12 22.35 6.65
CA TYR A 183 8.25 22.77 7.46
C TYR A 183 8.83 21.54 8.16
N GLY A 184 9.84 20.94 7.55
CA GLY A 184 10.40 19.66 7.98
C GLY A 184 9.32 18.60 8.23
N GLN A 185 9.39 17.97 9.41
CA GLN A 185 8.39 17.01 9.88
C GLN A 185 7.34 17.65 10.83
N LEU A 186 7.52 18.93 11.18
CA LEU A 186 6.73 19.59 12.22
C LEU A 186 5.37 20.09 11.72
N LEU A 187 5.32 20.66 10.52
CA LEU A 187 4.08 21.20 9.95
C LEU A 187 3.92 20.78 8.50
N GLN A 188 2.75 20.30 8.14
CA GLN A 188 2.36 19.99 6.79
C GLN A 188 0.95 20.52 6.52
N VAL A 189 0.80 21.21 5.41
CA VAL A 189 -0.50 21.67 4.90
C VAL A 189 -0.62 21.22 3.47
N GLY A 190 -1.75 20.68 3.09
CA GLY A 190 -1.95 20.23 1.72
C GLY A 190 -3.38 20.42 1.24
N ILE A 191 -3.50 20.66 -0.05
CA ILE A 191 -4.76 20.64 -0.77
C ILE A 191 -4.57 19.87 -2.07
N THR A 192 -5.51 18.99 -2.39
CA THR A 192 -5.55 18.21 -3.61
C THR A 192 -6.91 18.35 -4.25
N GLY A 193 -6.96 18.68 -5.54
CA GLY A 193 -8.16 18.58 -6.36
C GLY A 193 -7.96 17.48 -7.39
N ALA A 194 -8.92 16.57 -7.53
CA ALA A 194 -8.84 15.44 -8.45
C ALA A 194 -10.15 15.25 -9.23
N GLN A 195 -10.01 14.79 -10.46
CA GLN A 195 -11.10 14.45 -11.34
C GLN A 195 -10.77 13.20 -12.14
N ASP A 196 -11.71 12.27 -12.15
CA ASP A 196 -11.63 11.09 -12.99
C ASP A 196 -12.13 11.35 -14.42
N ALA A 197 -11.66 10.54 -15.35
CA ALA A 197 -12.04 10.66 -16.76
C ALA A 197 -13.56 10.37 -16.94
N GLY A 198 -14.27 11.30 -17.56
CA GLY A 198 -15.72 11.24 -17.77
C GLY A 198 -16.54 12.07 -16.77
N GLU A 199 -15.90 12.67 -15.77
CA GLU A 199 -16.58 13.53 -14.80
C GLU A 199 -16.68 14.98 -15.29
N PRO A 200 -17.77 15.72 -14.95
CA PRO A 200 -17.93 17.11 -15.33
C PRO A 200 -16.97 18.02 -14.56
N PHE A 201 -16.31 18.94 -15.28
CA PHE A 201 -15.38 19.94 -14.73
C PHE A 201 -15.84 21.34 -15.15
N PHE A 202 -16.19 22.19 -14.17
CA PHE A 202 -16.85 23.49 -14.37
C PHE A 202 -18.10 23.41 -15.28
N GLY A 203 -18.79 22.28 -15.27
CA GLY A 203 -20.00 22.04 -16.06
C GLY A 203 -21.30 22.19 -15.28
N SER A 204 -22.44 21.88 -15.93
CA SER A 204 -23.76 21.99 -15.37
C SER A 204 -23.96 21.20 -14.08
N HIS A 205 -23.33 20.05 -13.96
CA HIS A 205 -23.43 19.14 -12.80
C HIS A 205 -22.35 19.36 -11.75
N ASN A 206 -21.30 20.14 -12.07
CA ASN A 206 -20.21 20.47 -11.14
C ASN A 206 -19.65 21.87 -11.42
N LYS A 207 -20.14 22.87 -10.68
CA LYS A 207 -19.69 24.26 -10.79
C LYS A 207 -18.39 24.56 -10.04
N MET A 208 -17.94 23.66 -9.15
CA MET A 208 -16.79 23.89 -8.28
C MET A 208 -15.44 23.45 -8.92
N GLY A 209 -15.45 22.88 -10.11
CA GLY A 209 -14.27 22.40 -10.81
C GLY A 209 -14.01 20.93 -10.55
N TYR A 210 -13.08 20.61 -9.65
CA TYR A 210 -12.77 19.22 -9.32
C TYR A 210 -13.94 18.51 -8.65
N ASP A 211 -14.08 17.23 -8.91
CA ASP A 211 -15.09 16.41 -8.27
C ASP A 211 -14.74 16.08 -6.82
N HIS A 212 -13.47 15.76 -6.56
CA HIS A 212 -12.93 15.49 -5.24
C HIS A 212 -11.94 16.56 -4.79
N TYR A 213 -12.10 17.03 -3.54
CA TYR A 213 -11.16 17.90 -2.85
C TYR A 213 -10.72 17.28 -1.54
N ALA A 214 -9.41 17.12 -1.36
CA ALA A 214 -8.80 16.75 -0.09
C ALA A 214 -8.02 17.96 0.46
N PHE A 215 -8.17 18.26 1.74
CA PHE A 215 -7.37 19.27 2.44
C PHE A 215 -6.98 18.79 3.83
N TYR A 216 -5.80 19.14 4.28
CA TYR A 216 -5.33 18.79 5.61
C TYR A 216 -4.32 19.79 6.15
N VAL A 217 -4.28 19.87 7.48
CA VAL A 217 -3.21 20.47 8.27
C VAL A 217 -2.75 19.42 9.27
N LEU A 218 -1.46 19.13 9.30
CA LEU A 218 -0.85 18.19 10.23
C LEU A 218 0.30 18.88 10.95
N ALA A 219 0.18 19.04 12.26
CA ALA A 219 1.23 19.56 13.11
C ALA A 219 1.72 18.50 14.10
N ARG A 220 3.02 18.47 14.36
CA ARG A 220 3.66 17.53 15.28
C ARG A 220 4.56 18.23 16.28
N LYS A 221 4.73 17.64 17.46
CA LYS A 221 5.66 18.13 18.52
C LYS A 221 5.27 19.52 19.06
N LEU A 222 3.97 19.76 19.24
CA LEU A 222 3.42 20.98 19.85
C LEU A 222 3.39 20.85 21.40
N GLY A 223 4.55 20.77 22.04
CA GLY A 223 4.64 20.51 23.47
C GLY A 223 4.09 19.14 23.85
N LYS A 224 3.02 19.08 24.65
CA LYS A 224 2.36 17.82 25.02
C LYS A 224 1.51 17.22 23.88
N ILE A 225 1.15 18.00 22.88
CA ILE A 225 0.43 17.52 21.70
C ILE A 225 1.46 16.93 20.74
N ARG A 226 1.52 15.60 20.68
CA ARG A 226 2.43 14.89 19.78
C ARG A 226 2.02 15.06 18.31
N THR A 227 0.72 15.00 18.04
CA THR A 227 0.16 15.15 16.69
C THR A 227 -1.19 15.84 16.75
N LEU A 228 -1.41 16.82 15.88
CA LEU A 228 -2.69 17.47 15.63
C LEU A 228 -2.99 17.40 14.14
N ALA A 229 -4.14 16.85 13.75
CA ALA A 229 -4.61 16.80 12.39
C ALA A 229 -5.96 17.52 12.26
N LEU A 230 -6.07 18.37 11.24
CA LEU A 230 -7.30 19.07 10.87
C LEU A 230 -7.59 18.79 9.38
N GLY A 231 -8.86 18.66 9.02
CA GLY A 231 -9.31 18.34 7.66
C GLY A 231 -9.33 16.84 7.42
N GLN A 232 -8.76 16.35 6.33
CA GLN A 232 -8.77 14.92 6.01
C GLN A 232 -7.55 14.21 6.63
N TYR A 233 -7.81 13.15 7.36
CA TYR A 233 -6.79 12.37 8.05
C TYR A 233 -7.13 10.88 8.06
N LYS A 234 -6.16 10.06 8.41
CA LYS A 234 -6.31 8.63 8.67
C LYS A 234 -5.90 8.32 10.10
N ALA A 235 -6.67 7.45 10.75
CA ALA A 235 -6.40 6.96 12.09
C ALA A 235 -6.19 5.45 12.05
N ARG A 236 -5.24 4.96 12.86
CA ARG A 236 -4.95 3.54 13.03
C ARG A 236 -4.61 3.25 14.48
N PHE A 237 -5.25 2.22 15.07
CA PHE A 237 -5.03 1.78 16.44
C PHE A 237 -4.92 0.26 16.49
N GLY A 238 -4.12 -0.26 17.43
CA GLY A 238 -3.90 -1.67 17.62
C GLY A 238 -3.41 -2.39 16.37
N LEU A 239 -3.99 -3.55 16.07
CA LEU A 239 -3.75 -4.33 14.86
C LEU A 239 -4.85 -4.10 13.80
N GLY A 240 -5.76 -3.14 14.03
CA GLY A 240 -6.76 -2.70 13.08
C GLY A 240 -8.06 -3.49 13.10
N LEU A 241 -8.40 -4.13 14.20
CA LEU A 241 -9.69 -4.80 14.34
C LEU A 241 -10.85 -3.80 14.44
N VAL A 242 -10.64 -2.66 15.11
CA VAL A 242 -11.66 -1.61 15.28
C VAL A 242 -11.41 -0.44 14.33
N MET A 243 -10.17 0.08 14.28
CA MET A 243 -9.86 1.27 13.50
C MET A 243 -8.53 1.14 12.75
N ASN A 244 -8.63 1.09 11.45
CA ASN A 244 -7.51 1.24 10.53
C ASN A 244 -8.01 1.84 9.21
N ALA A 245 -7.94 3.15 9.09
CA ALA A 245 -8.24 3.85 7.84
C ALA A 245 -7.05 3.84 6.85
N GLY A 246 -5.91 3.27 7.23
CA GLY A 246 -4.71 3.13 6.42
C GLY A 246 -4.62 1.79 5.68
N PHE A 247 -3.42 1.44 5.23
CA PHE A 247 -3.18 0.16 4.56
C PHE A 247 -3.23 -1.04 5.53
N GLY A 248 -3.70 -2.18 5.04
CA GLY A 248 -3.70 -3.44 5.76
C GLY A 248 -2.36 -4.18 5.64
N MET A 249 -2.15 -5.20 6.48
CA MET A 249 -1.03 -6.13 6.34
C MET A 249 -1.37 -7.22 5.32
N GLY A 250 -0.59 -7.31 4.25
CA GLY A 250 -0.61 -8.46 3.34
C GLY A 250 0.20 -9.64 3.90
N LYS A 251 0.03 -10.81 3.31
CA LYS A 251 0.71 -12.04 3.76
C LYS A 251 2.24 -11.96 3.66
N THR A 252 2.74 -11.39 2.57
CA THR A 252 4.18 -11.16 2.36
C THR A 252 4.70 -10.02 3.25
N THR A 253 3.96 -8.93 3.36
CA THR A 253 4.38 -7.75 4.10
C THR A 253 4.42 -7.99 5.62
N SER A 254 3.58 -8.87 6.16
CA SER A 254 3.55 -9.20 7.59
C SER A 254 4.86 -9.79 8.13
N GLN A 255 5.71 -10.38 7.29
CA GLN A 255 7.03 -10.88 7.68
C GLN A 255 8.11 -9.80 7.73
N VAL A 256 7.97 -8.77 6.90
CA VAL A 256 9.06 -7.81 6.61
C VAL A 256 8.75 -6.45 7.21
N LEU A 257 7.49 -6.06 7.22
CA LEU A 257 7.09 -4.71 7.61
C LEU A 257 6.58 -4.68 9.05
N ALA A 258 7.00 -3.66 9.78
CA ALA A 258 6.32 -3.29 11.02
C ALA A 258 5.19 -2.31 10.70
N THR A 259 4.01 -2.61 11.16
CA THR A 259 2.90 -1.67 11.05
C THR A 259 3.02 -0.58 12.11
N PRO A 260 2.84 0.70 11.75
CA PRO A 260 2.69 1.76 12.74
C PRO A 260 1.51 1.43 13.66
N GLN A 261 1.70 1.52 14.95
CA GLN A 261 0.61 1.43 15.93
C GLN A 261 0.24 2.84 16.38
N ASN A 262 -1.05 3.07 16.68
CA ASN A 262 -1.56 4.30 17.29
C ASN A 262 -1.09 5.57 16.56
N SER A 263 -1.39 5.66 15.25
CA SER A 263 -0.93 6.77 14.41
C SER A 263 -2.08 7.58 13.82
N ILE A 264 -1.89 8.90 13.79
CA ILE A 264 -2.68 9.84 12.99
C ILE A 264 -1.79 10.34 11.86
N THR A 265 -2.27 10.24 10.63
CA THR A 265 -1.56 10.70 9.44
C THR A 265 -2.47 11.58 8.58
N ALA A 266 -1.89 12.52 7.83
CA ALA A 266 -2.62 13.31 6.87
C ALA A 266 -3.14 12.42 5.71
N ASN A 267 -4.33 12.71 5.19
CA ASN A 267 -4.82 12.10 3.97
C ASN A 267 -4.62 13.05 2.79
N ALA A 268 -3.64 12.76 1.96
CA ALA A 268 -3.40 13.45 0.70
C ALA A 268 -3.90 12.67 -0.52
N SER A 269 -4.57 11.53 -0.29
CA SER A 269 -5.04 10.62 -1.34
C SER A 269 -6.13 11.26 -2.19
N ARG A 270 -6.21 10.80 -3.43
CA ARG A 270 -7.28 11.13 -4.38
C ARG A 270 -8.49 10.20 -4.22
N SER A 271 -8.40 9.23 -3.31
CA SER A 271 -9.49 8.29 -3.03
C SER A 271 -10.55 8.92 -2.13
N GLU A 272 -11.80 8.77 -2.49
CA GLU A 272 -12.96 9.22 -1.72
C GLU A 272 -13.37 8.24 -0.61
N ALA A 273 -12.69 7.12 -0.53
CA ALA A 273 -12.89 6.12 0.51
C ALA A 273 -11.78 6.12 1.56
N ALA A 274 -12.04 5.49 2.70
CA ALA A 274 -11.07 5.18 3.73
C ALA A 274 -10.31 6.39 4.32
N TYR A 275 -10.99 7.52 4.54
CA TYR A 275 -10.48 8.66 5.29
C TYR A 275 -11.51 9.15 6.32
N LEU A 276 -11.04 9.92 7.27
CA LEU A 276 -11.82 10.69 8.23
C LEU A 276 -11.67 12.18 7.93
N GLN A 277 -12.70 12.98 8.18
CA GLN A 277 -12.69 14.42 7.93
C GLN A 277 -13.17 15.18 9.15
N GLY A 278 -12.29 15.97 9.75
CA GLY A 278 -12.59 16.72 10.97
C GLY A 278 -11.34 17.03 11.75
N VAL A 279 -11.23 16.57 12.99
CA VAL A 279 -10.12 16.83 13.89
C VAL A 279 -9.66 15.58 14.61
N ALA A 280 -8.34 15.43 14.75
CA ALA A 280 -7.74 14.40 15.59
C ALA A 280 -6.53 14.95 16.33
N SER A 281 -6.34 14.53 17.58
CA SER A 281 -5.19 14.94 18.38
C SER A 281 -4.67 13.78 19.20
N THR A 282 -3.34 13.59 19.19
CA THR A 282 -2.62 12.69 20.11
C THR A 282 -1.89 13.53 21.15
N ILE A 283 -2.20 13.31 22.41
CA ILE A 283 -1.68 14.09 23.56
C ILE A 283 -0.92 13.14 24.47
N GLU A 284 0.25 13.55 24.91
CA GLU A 284 0.99 12.90 25.98
C GLU A 284 0.50 13.44 27.33
N ILE A 285 -0.35 12.66 27.99
CA ILE A 285 -0.88 13.03 29.31
C ILE A 285 0.21 12.90 30.36
N TYR A 286 0.94 11.79 30.29
CA TYR A 286 2.07 11.49 31.17
C TYR A 286 3.17 10.81 30.35
N LYS A 287 4.41 10.80 30.85
CA LYS A 287 5.62 10.36 30.13
C LYS A 287 5.48 9.04 29.32
N ASN A 288 4.59 8.15 29.78
CA ASN A 288 4.36 6.83 29.17
C ASN A 288 2.92 6.61 28.74
N ILE A 289 2.05 7.64 28.88
CA ILE A 289 0.62 7.54 28.58
C ILE A 289 0.26 8.54 27.49
N THR A 290 -0.20 8.00 26.37
CA THR A 290 -0.72 8.81 25.27
C THR A 290 -2.20 8.55 25.08
N THR A 291 -2.92 9.62 24.78
CA THR A 291 -4.34 9.55 24.44
C THR A 291 -4.54 10.19 23.08
N THR A 292 -5.26 9.53 22.22
CA THR A 292 -5.68 10.06 20.93
C THR A 292 -7.19 10.17 20.92
N ALA A 293 -7.71 11.35 20.62
CA ALA A 293 -9.14 11.59 20.40
C ALA A 293 -9.35 12.09 18.98
N PHE A 294 -10.45 11.69 18.35
CA PHE A 294 -10.77 12.12 17.00
C PHE A 294 -12.29 12.22 16.78
N ALA A 295 -12.66 13.15 15.90
CA ALA A 295 -14.02 13.34 15.43
C ALA A 295 -14.02 13.61 13.93
N SER A 296 -14.99 13.04 13.24
CA SER A 296 -15.12 13.11 11.78
C SER A 296 -16.58 13.27 11.37
N TYR A 297 -16.82 14.17 10.45
CA TYR A 297 -18.08 14.26 9.72
C TYR A 297 -17.79 14.35 8.23
N ARG A 298 -18.41 13.46 7.44
CA ARG A 298 -18.28 13.49 5.99
C ARG A 298 -19.59 13.10 5.30
N LYS A 299 -19.82 13.65 4.13
CA LYS A 299 -20.82 13.15 3.19
C LYS A 299 -20.28 11.92 2.48
N ILE A 300 -21.12 10.95 2.21
CA ILE A 300 -20.79 9.70 1.55
C ILE A 300 -21.72 9.41 0.40
N ASP A 301 -21.21 8.68 -0.56
CA ASP A 301 -21.99 8.20 -1.70
C ASP A 301 -22.61 6.86 -1.37
N ALA A 302 -23.89 6.72 -1.67
CA ALA A 302 -24.62 5.50 -1.37
C ALA A 302 -25.60 5.12 -2.47
N THR A 303 -25.75 3.83 -2.69
CA THR A 303 -26.92 3.29 -3.36
C THR A 303 -28.02 3.13 -2.33
N LEU A 304 -29.15 3.78 -2.54
CA LEU A 304 -30.31 3.72 -1.66
C LEU A 304 -31.29 2.64 -2.14
N ASN A 305 -32.05 2.11 -1.19
CA ASN A 305 -33.26 1.33 -1.42
C ASN A 305 -34.44 2.28 -1.71
N ASP A 306 -35.58 1.75 -2.12
CA ASP A 306 -36.78 2.52 -2.39
C ASP A 306 -37.32 3.23 -1.14
N ASP A 307 -37.07 2.70 0.04
CA ASP A 307 -37.39 3.30 1.35
C ASP A 307 -36.34 4.32 1.84
N SER A 308 -35.46 4.76 0.95
CA SER A 308 -34.37 5.71 1.22
C SER A 308 -33.32 5.24 2.23
N THR A 309 -33.31 3.98 2.65
CA THR A 309 -32.24 3.38 3.46
C THR A 309 -31.02 3.08 2.59
N ILE A 310 -29.83 2.98 3.21
CA ILE A 310 -28.56 2.72 2.51
C ILE A 310 -28.45 1.22 2.20
N LYS A 311 -28.52 0.87 0.90
CA LYS A 311 -28.25 -0.49 0.42
C LYS A 311 -26.75 -0.81 0.41
N THR A 312 -25.94 0.15 -0.07
CA THR A 312 -24.48 -0.04 -0.21
C THR A 312 -23.78 1.31 -0.16
N ILE A 313 -22.73 1.44 0.65
CA ILE A 313 -21.81 2.58 0.64
C ILE A 313 -20.84 2.40 -0.52
N LEU A 314 -20.75 3.40 -1.39
CA LEU A 314 -19.86 3.37 -2.54
C LEU A 314 -18.46 3.82 -2.11
N LYS A 315 -17.43 3.12 -2.63
CA LYS A 315 -16.03 3.41 -2.34
C LYS A 315 -15.26 3.92 -3.56
N THR A 316 -15.90 3.94 -4.74
CA THR A 316 -15.22 4.30 -6.00
C THR A 316 -15.19 5.79 -6.28
N GLY A 317 -16.18 6.56 -5.76
CA GLY A 317 -16.28 8.01 -5.95
C GLY A 317 -16.45 8.44 -7.41
N TYR A 318 -17.01 7.62 -8.29
CA TYR A 318 -17.24 8.00 -9.69
C TYR A 318 -18.55 8.75 -9.87
N HIS A 319 -18.48 9.94 -10.54
CA HIS A 319 -19.63 10.80 -10.84
C HIS A 319 -19.68 11.18 -12.33
N ARG A 320 -19.58 10.16 -13.21
CA ARG A 320 -19.45 10.30 -14.66
C ARG A 320 -20.77 10.29 -15.39
N THR A 321 -21.80 9.69 -14.80
CA THR A 321 -23.14 9.52 -15.39
C THR A 321 -24.20 10.14 -14.50
N GLU A 322 -25.39 10.43 -15.06
CA GLU A 322 -26.57 10.91 -14.31
C GLU A 322 -26.89 9.97 -13.11
N THR A 323 -26.78 8.66 -13.31
CA THR A 323 -27.04 7.68 -12.26
C THR A 323 -25.98 7.73 -11.15
N GLU A 324 -24.71 7.96 -11.49
CA GLU A 324 -23.63 8.12 -10.52
C GLU A 324 -23.78 9.45 -9.75
N ILE A 325 -24.12 10.55 -10.43
CA ILE A 325 -24.40 11.86 -9.80
C ILE A 325 -25.52 11.78 -8.76
N LYS A 326 -26.62 11.05 -9.04
CA LYS A 326 -27.72 10.85 -8.08
C LYS A 326 -27.30 10.15 -6.79
N LYS A 327 -26.19 9.43 -6.81
CA LYS A 327 -25.64 8.72 -5.64
C LYS A 327 -24.65 9.57 -4.85
N ARG A 328 -24.22 10.70 -5.40
CA ARG A 328 -23.22 11.58 -4.82
C ARG A 328 -23.76 12.24 -3.56
N HIS A 329 -22.98 12.11 -2.45
CA HIS A 329 -23.22 12.83 -1.19
C HIS A 329 -24.66 12.73 -0.64
N ASN A 330 -25.36 11.62 -0.92
CA ASN A 330 -26.78 11.44 -0.58
C ASN A 330 -27.00 10.87 0.84
N ALA A 331 -25.92 10.60 1.57
CA ALA A 331 -25.94 10.26 2.98
C ALA A 331 -24.73 10.91 3.71
N SER A 332 -24.73 10.89 5.04
CA SER A 332 -23.61 11.36 5.84
C SER A 332 -23.21 10.35 6.90
N GLN A 333 -21.93 10.42 7.29
CA GLN A 333 -21.31 9.57 8.29
C GLN A 333 -20.61 10.46 9.33
N THR A 334 -20.98 10.30 10.59
CA THR A 334 -20.32 10.89 11.75
C THR A 334 -19.56 9.80 12.48
N THR A 335 -18.31 10.02 12.81
CA THR A 335 -17.48 9.06 13.55
C THR A 335 -16.70 9.77 14.62
N ALA A 336 -16.73 9.28 15.82
CA ALA A 336 -15.90 9.75 16.93
C ALA A 336 -15.22 8.56 17.61
N GLY A 337 -14.05 8.79 18.15
CA GLY A 337 -13.35 7.71 18.84
C GLY A 337 -12.20 8.20 19.70
N MET A 338 -11.72 7.29 20.52
CA MET A 338 -10.64 7.53 21.46
C MET A 338 -9.76 6.28 21.55
N ASN A 339 -8.46 6.50 21.68
CA ASN A 339 -7.48 5.46 22.01
C ASN A 339 -6.64 5.95 23.20
N ILE A 340 -6.42 5.09 24.15
CA ILE A 340 -5.47 5.29 25.26
C ILE A 340 -4.40 4.21 25.11
N ASN A 341 -3.14 4.60 25.19
CA ASN A 341 -2.02 3.68 25.12
C ASN A 341 -1.01 3.97 26.23
N VAL A 342 -0.60 2.92 26.92
CA VAL A 342 0.43 2.94 27.97
C VAL A 342 1.61 2.12 27.47
N LYS A 343 2.81 2.73 27.42
CA LYS A 343 4.05 2.08 26.98
C LYS A 343 5.09 2.14 28.07
N HIS A 344 5.64 0.99 28.48
CA HIS A 344 6.71 0.91 29.47
C HIS A 344 7.63 -0.29 29.21
N ASN A 345 8.94 -0.05 29.06
CA ASN A 345 9.98 -1.09 28.91
C ASN A 345 9.62 -2.18 27.86
N GLY A 346 9.29 -1.76 26.64
CA GLY A 346 8.94 -2.71 25.55
C GLY A 346 7.56 -3.32 25.67
N ILE A 347 6.82 -3.09 26.77
CA ILE A 347 5.41 -3.49 26.92
C ILE A 347 4.54 -2.31 26.55
N SER A 348 3.50 -2.57 25.78
CA SER A 348 2.46 -1.59 25.44
C SER A 348 1.10 -2.23 25.62
N VAL A 349 0.17 -1.49 26.22
CA VAL A 349 -1.24 -1.86 26.33
C VAL A 349 -2.08 -0.69 25.89
N GLY A 350 -3.04 -0.96 25.00
CA GLY A 350 -3.94 0.03 24.46
C GLY A 350 -5.41 -0.35 24.61
N ALA A 351 -6.27 0.65 24.62
CA ALA A 351 -7.72 0.47 24.52
C ALA A 351 -8.27 1.49 23.52
N THR A 352 -9.11 0.98 22.61
CA THR A 352 -9.73 1.79 21.55
C THR A 352 -11.25 1.70 21.65
N ALA A 353 -11.93 2.84 21.50
CA ALA A 353 -13.38 2.90 21.38
C ALA A 353 -13.73 3.80 20.18
N VAL A 354 -14.66 3.34 19.35
CA VAL A 354 -15.13 4.05 18.16
C VAL A 354 -16.65 3.97 18.09
N TYR A 355 -17.27 5.12 17.82
CA TYR A 355 -18.70 5.23 17.55
C TYR A 355 -18.92 5.86 16.17
N THR A 356 -19.83 5.27 15.40
CA THR A 356 -20.19 5.75 14.06
C THR A 356 -21.70 5.82 13.92
N ALA A 357 -22.20 6.96 13.43
CA ALA A 357 -23.59 7.18 13.11
C ALA A 357 -23.76 7.58 11.64
N PHE A 358 -24.82 7.08 11.00
CA PHE A 358 -25.22 7.45 9.65
C PHE A 358 -26.52 8.27 9.68
N SER A 359 -26.69 9.17 8.72
CA SER A 359 -27.93 9.94 8.57
C SER A 359 -29.12 9.10 8.09
N LYS A 360 -28.86 7.90 7.60
CA LYS A 360 -29.85 6.94 7.09
C LYS A 360 -29.45 5.54 7.54
N ASP A 361 -30.45 4.67 7.78
CA ASP A 361 -30.18 3.30 8.20
C ASP A 361 -29.47 2.51 7.11
N LEU A 362 -28.43 1.75 7.48
CA LEU A 362 -27.88 0.69 6.65
C LEU A 362 -28.87 -0.48 6.60
N LYS A 363 -29.27 -0.86 5.40
CA LYS A 363 -30.17 -1.98 5.13
C LYS A 363 -29.68 -2.73 3.90
N PRO A 364 -28.54 -3.45 4.02
CA PRO A 364 -27.98 -4.20 2.90
C PRO A 364 -28.91 -5.34 2.49
N ASP A 365 -28.84 -5.72 1.21
CA ASP A 365 -29.57 -6.85 0.68
C ASP A 365 -29.05 -8.16 1.26
N LYS A 366 -29.87 -8.80 2.09
CA LYS A 366 -29.58 -10.07 2.78
C LYS A 366 -30.03 -11.31 2.00
N SER A 367 -30.57 -11.17 0.80
CA SER A 367 -30.90 -12.30 -0.07
C SER A 367 -29.68 -13.15 -0.41
N GLN A 368 -28.50 -12.54 -0.41
CA GLN A 368 -27.23 -13.22 -0.62
C GLN A 368 -26.66 -13.71 0.72
N ALA A 369 -26.46 -15.02 0.87
CA ALA A 369 -26.07 -15.67 2.12
C ALA A 369 -24.80 -15.06 2.75
N PHE A 370 -23.82 -14.60 1.94
CA PHE A 370 -22.61 -13.97 2.45
C PHE A 370 -22.82 -12.55 3.02
N ARG A 371 -24.02 -11.96 2.86
CA ARG A 371 -24.41 -10.65 3.42
C ARG A 371 -25.32 -10.76 4.64
N LEU A 372 -25.65 -11.97 5.08
CA LEU A 372 -26.62 -12.19 6.15
C LEU A 372 -26.27 -11.43 7.44
N TYR A 373 -24.99 -11.36 7.77
CA TYR A 373 -24.46 -10.70 8.98
C TYR A 373 -23.82 -9.33 8.68
N SER A 374 -24.16 -8.70 7.56
CA SER A 374 -23.76 -7.33 7.28
C SER A 374 -24.36 -6.35 8.28
N PRO A 375 -23.67 -5.23 8.58
CA PRO A 375 -24.17 -4.20 9.50
C PRO A 375 -25.56 -3.71 9.09
N ASN A 376 -26.45 -3.53 10.07
CA ASN A 376 -27.82 -3.06 9.87
C ASN A 376 -28.17 -2.01 10.93
N GLY A 377 -28.90 -0.94 10.56
CA GLY A 377 -29.21 0.19 11.42
C GLY A 377 -28.31 1.41 11.13
N ASN A 378 -28.34 2.40 11.99
CA ASN A 378 -27.60 3.66 11.74
C ASN A 378 -26.55 4.01 12.80
N ASN A 379 -26.49 3.29 13.91
CA ASN A 379 -25.56 3.56 15.00
C ASN A 379 -24.72 2.31 15.27
N PHE A 380 -23.39 2.49 15.33
CA PHE A 380 -22.44 1.41 15.49
C PHE A 380 -21.35 1.80 16.48
N TRP A 381 -21.05 0.91 17.42
CA TRP A 381 -19.91 1.06 18.31
C TRP A 381 -19.02 -0.18 18.26
N ASN A 382 -17.73 0.03 18.39
CA ASN A 382 -16.73 -1.02 18.53
C ASN A 382 -15.71 -0.62 19.60
N VAL A 383 -15.24 -1.58 20.36
CA VAL A 383 -14.18 -1.43 21.35
C VAL A 383 -13.16 -2.53 21.20
N SER A 384 -11.91 -2.22 21.51
CA SER A 384 -10.85 -3.22 21.57
C SER A 384 -9.84 -2.94 22.67
N ILE A 385 -9.15 -4.01 23.07
CA ILE A 385 -7.94 -3.95 23.88
C ILE A 385 -6.83 -4.56 23.04
N ASP A 386 -5.71 -3.86 22.95
CA ASP A 386 -4.49 -4.32 22.29
C ASP A 386 -3.33 -4.37 23.26
N TYR A 387 -2.40 -5.27 22.99
CA TYR A 387 -1.17 -5.41 23.74
C TYR A 387 0.01 -5.71 22.82
N ALA A 388 1.19 -5.28 23.25
CA ALA A 388 2.44 -5.64 22.60
C ALA A 388 3.54 -5.84 23.65
N TYR A 389 4.38 -6.83 23.41
CA TYR A 389 5.68 -7.00 24.06
C TYR A 389 6.73 -7.05 22.97
N ILE A 390 7.63 -6.08 22.96
CA ILE A 390 8.67 -5.95 21.94
C ILE A 390 10.03 -6.05 22.60
N HIS A 391 10.78 -7.07 22.21
CA HIS A 391 12.15 -7.30 22.62
C HIS A 391 12.98 -7.69 21.37
N PRO A 392 14.30 -7.43 21.29
CA PRO A 392 15.10 -7.72 20.10
C PRO A 392 15.03 -9.15 19.56
N ARG A 393 14.72 -10.13 20.41
CA ARG A 393 14.58 -11.54 19.99
C ARG A 393 13.16 -12.00 19.77
N ILE A 394 12.18 -11.39 20.45
CA ILE A 394 10.79 -11.80 20.38
C ILE A 394 9.86 -10.59 20.38
N SER A 395 8.89 -10.60 19.51
CA SER A 395 7.81 -9.60 19.48
C SER A 395 6.47 -10.32 19.52
N VAL A 396 5.66 -10.04 20.53
CA VAL A 396 4.31 -10.56 20.67
C VAL A 396 3.35 -9.39 20.63
N LYS A 397 2.30 -9.50 19.81
CA LYS A 397 1.25 -8.48 19.70
C LYS A 397 -0.10 -9.14 19.58
N GLY A 398 -1.11 -8.54 20.15
CA GLY A 398 -2.48 -9.02 20.00
C GLY A 398 -3.48 -7.88 20.12
N GLU A 399 -4.67 -8.13 19.58
CA GLU A 399 -5.84 -7.26 19.73
C GLU A 399 -7.07 -8.15 19.84
N THR A 400 -7.98 -7.80 20.73
CA THR A 400 -9.30 -8.42 20.87
C THR A 400 -10.35 -7.33 20.88
N ALA A 401 -11.37 -7.49 20.05
CA ALA A 401 -12.40 -6.48 19.79
C ALA A 401 -13.80 -7.07 19.86
N THR A 402 -14.76 -6.21 20.20
CA THR A 402 -16.19 -6.48 20.14
C THR A 402 -16.95 -5.21 19.70
N GLY A 403 -18.26 -5.31 19.53
CA GLY A 403 -19.10 -4.18 19.13
C GLY A 403 -20.58 -4.48 19.22
N ASN A 404 -21.42 -3.77 18.48
CA ASN A 404 -22.89 -3.93 18.47
C ASN A 404 -23.37 -5.38 18.34
N SER A 405 -22.63 -6.21 17.65
CA SER A 405 -22.98 -7.63 17.47
C SER A 405 -22.72 -8.48 18.71
N HIS A 406 -22.06 -7.95 19.75
CA HIS A 406 -21.57 -8.70 20.93
C HIS A 406 -20.69 -9.91 20.56
N ALA A 407 -20.18 -9.94 19.34
CA ALA A 407 -19.31 -10.99 18.84
C ALA A 407 -17.85 -10.57 18.95
N LEU A 408 -16.95 -11.55 19.05
CA LEU A 408 -15.52 -11.31 19.23
C LEU A 408 -14.76 -11.41 17.91
N ALA A 409 -13.75 -10.56 17.78
CA ALA A 409 -12.66 -10.73 16.83
C ALA A 409 -11.34 -10.66 17.61
N THR A 410 -10.40 -11.56 17.31
CA THR A 410 -9.08 -11.56 17.94
C THR A 410 -8.00 -11.90 16.91
N ILE A 411 -6.86 -11.26 17.05
CA ILE A 411 -5.64 -11.54 16.28
C ILE A 411 -4.43 -11.49 17.19
N ASN A 412 -3.55 -12.47 17.06
CA ASN A 412 -2.33 -12.58 17.82
C ASN A 412 -1.15 -12.86 16.89
N THR A 413 -0.07 -12.15 17.05
CA THR A 413 1.14 -12.26 16.23
C THR A 413 2.35 -12.50 17.12
N ILE A 414 3.16 -13.47 16.76
CA ILE A 414 4.46 -13.73 17.39
C ILE A 414 5.51 -13.70 16.31
N SER A 415 6.58 -12.93 16.52
CA SER A 415 7.78 -12.94 15.68
C SER A 415 8.99 -13.29 16.56
N LEU A 416 9.70 -14.33 16.19
CA LEU A 416 10.85 -14.87 16.92
C LEU A 416 12.10 -14.83 16.04
N LYS A 417 13.13 -14.11 16.48
CA LYS A 417 14.47 -14.17 15.89
C LYS A 417 15.20 -15.39 16.45
N ALA A 418 14.96 -16.56 15.82
CA ALA A 418 15.49 -17.85 16.25
C ALA A 418 17.02 -17.90 16.17
N SER A 419 17.61 -17.19 15.19
CA SER A 419 19.06 -17.01 15.07
C SER A 419 19.37 -15.63 14.49
N ARG A 420 20.66 -15.34 14.25
CA ARG A 420 21.07 -14.10 13.57
C ARG A 420 20.55 -14.03 12.12
N THR A 421 20.26 -15.16 11.52
CA THR A 421 19.90 -15.30 10.10
C THR A 421 18.47 -15.78 9.89
N LEU A 422 17.76 -16.22 10.93
CA LEU A 422 16.42 -16.81 10.83
C LEU A 422 15.42 -16.10 11.73
N THR A 423 14.37 -15.59 11.13
CA THR A 423 13.19 -15.04 11.81
C THR A 423 11.97 -15.87 11.46
N LEU A 424 11.21 -16.28 12.46
CA LEU A 424 9.94 -17.00 12.34
C LEU A 424 8.80 -16.08 12.76
N THR A 425 7.68 -16.15 12.06
CA THR A 425 6.47 -15.36 12.36
C THR A 425 5.27 -16.27 12.37
N ALA A 426 4.43 -16.17 13.39
CA ALA A 426 3.13 -16.84 13.45
C ALA A 426 2.04 -15.81 13.72
N ILE A 427 0.90 -15.95 13.02
CA ILE A 427 -0.30 -15.12 13.23
C ILE A 427 -1.49 -16.07 13.40
N GLN A 428 -2.14 -16.00 14.53
CA GLN A 428 -3.40 -16.64 14.79
C GLN A 428 -4.51 -15.59 14.72
N ARG A 429 -5.63 -15.92 14.05
CA ARG A 429 -6.78 -15.05 13.95
C ARG A 429 -8.08 -15.81 14.09
N PHE A 430 -9.03 -15.17 14.75
CA PHE A 430 -10.41 -15.62 14.86
C PHE A 430 -11.34 -14.42 14.75
N TYR A 431 -12.15 -14.36 13.70
CA TYR A 431 -13.13 -13.33 13.48
C TYR A 431 -14.50 -13.98 13.38
N SER A 432 -15.34 -13.77 14.39
CA SER A 432 -16.71 -14.29 14.38
C SER A 432 -17.44 -13.82 13.10
N TYR A 433 -18.28 -14.68 12.55
CA TYR A 433 -19.11 -14.32 11.40
C TYR A 433 -20.15 -13.22 11.71
N LYS A 434 -20.44 -12.96 12.99
CA LYS A 434 -21.31 -11.87 13.44
C LYS A 434 -20.54 -10.57 13.72
N TYR A 435 -19.22 -10.63 13.88
CA TYR A 435 -18.41 -9.43 14.13
C TYR A 435 -18.37 -8.54 12.89
N TYR A 436 -18.46 -7.25 13.10
CA TYR A 436 -18.17 -6.25 12.09
C TYR A 436 -17.65 -4.96 12.73
N SER A 437 -16.79 -4.25 12.01
CA SER A 437 -16.43 -2.87 12.26
C SER A 437 -16.26 -2.16 10.93
N LEU A 438 -16.78 -0.94 10.82
CA LEU A 438 -16.83 -0.17 9.57
C LEU A 438 -15.45 0.28 9.10
N PHE A 439 -14.51 0.38 10.02
CA PHE A 439 -13.12 0.80 9.76
C PHE A 439 -12.11 -0.31 10.03
N SER A 440 -12.54 -1.55 10.23
CA SER A 440 -11.62 -2.66 10.43
C SER A 440 -10.84 -2.98 9.17
N ARG A 441 -9.53 -3.08 9.30
CA ARG A 441 -8.61 -3.55 8.28
C ARG A 441 -7.41 -4.19 8.96
N SER A 442 -7.43 -5.50 9.07
CA SER A 442 -6.41 -6.31 9.72
C SER A 442 -5.97 -7.46 8.81
N PHE A 443 -5.03 -8.26 9.26
CA PHE A 443 -4.56 -9.43 8.51
C PHE A 443 -5.70 -10.43 8.32
N SER A 444 -6.03 -10.78 7.07
CA SER A 444 -7.09 -11.73 6.73
C SER A 444 -6.87 -12.31 5.33
N ASP A 445 -7.48 -13.45 5.03
CA ASP A 445 -7.46 -14.04 3.69
C ASP A 445 -8.37 -13.30 2.70
N GLY A 446 -9.51 -12.83 3.16
CA GLY A 446 -10.52 -12.16 2.33
C GLY A 446 -10.51 -10.63 2.38
N GLY A 447 -9.56 -9.99 3.10
CA GLY A 447 -9.52 -8.53 3.26
C GLY A 447 -10.57 -7.97 4.25
N HIS A 448 -11.37 -8.83 4.89
CA HIS A 448 -12.41 -8.45 5.85
C HIS A 448 -12.19 -9.07 7.21
N VAL A 449 -12.40 -8.29 8.28
CA VAL A 449 -12.33 -8.76 9.66
C VAL A 449 -13.71 -9.31 10.06
N GLN A 450 -14.10 -10.40 9.44
CA GLN A 450 -15.38 -11.08 9.68
C GLN A 450 -15.33 -12.49 9.10
N ASN A 451 -15.98 -13.47 9.77
CA ASN A 451 -16.23 -14.81 9.24
C ASN A 451 -14.95 -15.56 8.86
N GLU A 452 -13.90 -15.49 9.68
CA GLU A 452 -12.62 -16.12 9.37
C GLU A 452 -11.93 -16.63 10.63
N SER A 453 -11.43 -17.86 10.55
CA SER A 453 -10.51 -18.45 11.53
C SER A 453 -9.29 -18.98 10.79
N GLY A 454 -8.09 -18.61 11.23
CA GLY A 454 -6.90 -18.97 10.45
C GLY A 454 -5.60 -18.92 11.23
N MET A 455 -4.59 -19.55 10.62
CA MET A 455 -3.24 -19.58 11.11
C MET A 455 -2.25 -19.36 9.97
N TYR A 456 -1.35 -18.41 10.19
CA TYR A 456 -0.26 -18.09 9.28
C TYR A 456 1.06 -18.42 9.93
N LEU A 457 1.94 -19.08 9.21
CA LEU A 457 3.31 -19.37 9.59
C LEU A 457 4.25 -18.87 8.52
N GLY A 458 5.22 -18.06 8.90
CA GLY A 458 6.18 -17.47 7.99
C GLY A 458 7.61 -17.62 8.49
N ALA A 459 8.55 -17.70 7.57
CA ALA A 459 9.99 -17.75 7.86
C ALA A 459 10.75 -16.84 6.89
N THR A 460 11.68 -16.07 7.44
CA THR A 460 12.66 -15.32 6.66
C THR A 460 14.05 -15.78 7.07
N TRP A 461 14.80 -16.29 6.12
CA TRP A 461 16.15 -16.85 6.33
C TRP A 461 17.17 -16.19 5.42
N THR A 462 18.25 -15.69 6.01
CA THR A 462 19.37 -15.03 5.32
C THR A 462 20.65 -15.75 5.69
N PRO A 463 20.92 -16.95 5.12
CA PRO A 463 22.07 -17.79 5.51
C PRO A 463 23.40 -17.08 5.29
N PHE A 464 23.50 -16.27 4.26
CA PHE A 464 24.62 -15.37 3.98
C PHE A 464 24.10 -14.08 3.33
N SER A 465 24.91 -13.03 3.30
CA SER A 465 24.50 -11.67 2.93
C SER A 465 23.89 -11.53 1.54
N GLN A 466 24.20 -12.45 0.61
CA GLN A 466 23.72 -12.44 -0.77
C GLN A 466 22.39 -13.20 -0.96
N LEU A 467 22.02 -14.12 -0.05
CA LEU A 467 20.85 -14.98 -0.20
C LEU A 467 19.81 -14.67 0.87
N LYS A 468 18.60 -14.32 0.44
CA LYS A 468 17.43 -14.20 1.31
C LYS A 468 16.34 -15.12 0.80
N ILE A 469 15.83 -15.97 1.68
CA ILE A 469 14.69 -16.87 1.43
C ILE A 469 13.56 -16.44 2.34
N MET A 470 12.40 -16.25 1.78
CA MET A 470 11.16 -15.95 2.49
C MET A 470 10.11 -16.98 2.09
N ALA A 471 9.46 -17.58 3.06
CA ALA A 471 8.39 -18.54 2.83
C ALA A 471 7.25 -18.33 3.82
N TYR A 472 6.02 -18.61 3.39
CA TYR A 472 4.88 -18.69 4.29
C TYR A 472 3.88 -19.75 3.87
N SER A 473 3.08 -20.17 4.86
CA SER A 473 1.87 -20.96 4.70
C SER A 473 0.75 -20.31 5.52
N ASP A 474 -0.36 -20.02 4.90
CA ASP A 474 -1.55 -19.44 5.51
C ASP A 474 -2.76 -20.35 5.29
N TYR A 475 -3.40 -20.77 6.36
CA TYR A 475 -4.64 -21.50 6.36
C TYR A 475 -5.77 -20.60 6.85
N ALA A 476 -6.88 -20.55 6.13
CA ALA A 476 -8.10 -19.86 6.55
C ALA A 476 -9.34 -20.76 6.37
N TYR A 477 -10.24 -20.68 7.34
CA TYR A 477 -11.54 -21.33 7.35
C TYR A 477 -12.64 -20.30 7.55
N HIS A 478 -13.65 -20.35 6.69
CA HIS A 478 -14.83 -19.49 6.71
C HIS A 478 -16.04 -20.33 7.07
N PRO A 479 -16.55 -20.28 8.32
CA PRO A 479 -17.69 -21.10 8.76
C PRO A 479 -19.02 -20.73 8.09
N MET A 480 -19.17 -19.52 7.57
CA MET A 480 -20.34 -19.07 6.83
C MET A 480 -20.01 -18.78 5.37
N PRO A 481 -20.99 -18.73 4.47
CA PRO A 481 -20.79 -18.37 3.09
C PRO A 481 -19.96 -17.10 2.91
N VAL A 482 -19.11 -17.09 1.89
CA VAL A 482 -18.38 -15.93 1.40
C VAL A 482 -18.70 -15.69 -0.07
N TYR A 483 -18.30 -14.56 -0.63
CA TYR A 483 -18.50 -14.31 -2.05
C TYR A 483 -17.89 -15.43 -2.90
N ARG A 484 -18.67 -16.01 -3.79
CA ARG A 484 -18.38 -17.19 -4.63
C ARG A 484 -18.30 -18.54 -3.89
N ALA A 485 -18.56 -18.63 -2.59
CA ALA A 485 -18.68 -19.89 -1.89
C ALA A 485 -19.97 -19.89 -1.02
N SER A 486 -20.98 -20.60 -1.46
CA SER A 486 -22.31 -20.64 -0.86
C SER A 486 -22.40 -21.46 0.44
N LYS A 487 -21.33 -22.10 0.84
CA LYS A 487 -21.19 -22.94 2.05
C LYS A 487 -19.92 -22.57 2.79
N ALA A 488 -19.74 -23.17 3.98
CA ALA A 488 -18.46 -23.11 4.69
C ALA A 488 -17.32 -23.54 3.79
N SER A 489 -16.22 -22.79 3.80
CA SER A 489 -15.12 -22.98 2.86
C SER A 489 -13.76 -22.79 3.52
N ARG A 490 -12.72 -23.30 2.86
CA ARG A 490 -11.33 -23.16 3.32
C ARG A 490 -10.45 -22.63 2.21
N SER A 491 -9.35 -22.00 2.59
CA SER A 491 -8.27 -21.64 1.70
C SER A 491 -6.91 -21.97 2.30
N ILE A 492 -5.96 -22.27 1.44
CA ILE A 492 -4.55 -22.47 1.76
C ILE A 492 -3.75 -21.61 0.79
N ASP A 493 -2.78 -20.88 1.30
CA ASP A 493 -1.95 -19.99 0.50
C ASP A 493 -0.48 -20.14 0.94
N ASN A 494 0.34 -20.66 0.04
CA ASN A 494 1.74 -20.93 0.29
C ASN A 494 2.59 -20.11 -0.68
N LEU A 495 3.66 -19.51 -0.17
CA LEU A 495 4.62 -18.77 -0.99
C LEU A 495 6.04 -19.12 -0.57
N ILE A 496 6.91 -19.24 -1.55
CA ILE A 496 8.36 -19.23 -1.38
C ILE A 496 8.97 -18.21 -2.33
N GLN A 497 9.83 -17.35 -1.82
CA GLN A 497 10.59 -16.39 -2.59
C GLN A 497 12.06 -16.47 -2.21
N THR A 498 12.91 -16.57 -3.22
CA THR A 498 14.37 -16.57 -3.07
C THR A 498 14.92 -15.34 -3.79
N SER A 499 15.73 -14.55 -3.10
CA SER A 499 16.42 -13.39 -3.66
C SER A 499 17.92 -13.56 -3.50
N LEU A 500 18.63 -13.47 -4.62
CA LEU A 500 20.09 -13.57 -4.73
C LEU A 500 20.63 -12.23 -5.22
N SER A 501 21.57 -11.62 -4.48
CA SER A 501 22.13 -10.31 -4.78
C SER A 501 23.65 -10.40 -4.95
N PHE A 502 24.10 -10.35 -6.20
CA PHE A 502 25.51 -10.27 -6.59
C PHE A 502 25.71 -9.02 -7.44
N SER A 503 26.14 -7.91 -6.82
CA SER A 503 26.35 -6.68 -7.60
C SER A 503 27.19 -6.94 -8.84
N PRO A 504 26.75 -6.55 -10.06
CA PRO A 504 25.61 -5.68 -10.38
C PRO A 504 24.27 -6.40 -10.65
N VAL A 505 24.14 -7.69 -10.32
CA VAL A 505 22.99 -8.55 -10.64
C VAL A 505 22.20 -8.90 -9.37
N ASP A 506 20.86 -8.74 -9.44
CA ASP A 506 19.90 -9.27 -8.47
C ASP A 506 18.94 -10.24 -9.18
N ILE A 507 18.78 -11.44 -8.62
CA ILE A 507 17.86 -12.46 -9.12
C ILE A 507 16.80 -12.72 -8.07
N THR A 508 15.53 -12.73 -8.48
CA THR A 508 14.41 -13.12 -7.63
C THR A 508 13.62 -14.25 -8.28
N LEU A 509 13.40 -15.31 -7.53
CA LEU A 509 12.52 -16.42 -7.87
C LEU A 509 11.37 -16.41 -6.87
N ARG A 510 10.12 -16.44 -7.36
CA ARG A 510 8.92 -16.52 -6.52
C ARG A 510 8.02 -17.64 -7.06
N TYR A 511 7.49 -18.43 -6.15
CA TYR A 511 6.43 -19.38 -6.43
C TYR A 511 5.36 -19.26 -5.36
N ARG A 512 4.09 -19.21 -5.79
CA ARG A 512 2.90 -19.19 -4.93
C ARG A 512 1.93 -20.28 -5.36
N LEU A 513 1.41 -20.99 -4.38
CA LEU A 513 0.32 -21.96 -4.53
C LEU A 513 -0.86 -21.51 -3.67
N ARG A 514 -2.00 -21.30 -4.29
CA ARG A 514 -3.24 -20.93 -3.61
C ARG A 514 -4.33 -21.95 -3.93
N LEU A 515 -4.96 -22.47 -2.88
CA LEU A 515 -6.11 -23.35 -2.95
C LEU A 515 -7.29 -22.62 -2.31
N LYS A 516 -8.38 -22.45 -3.03
CA LYS A 516 -9.62 -21.86 -2.54
C LYS A 516 -10.82 -22.69 -2.95
N GLN A 517 -11.79 -22.81 -2.08
CA GLN A 517 -13.06 -23.44 -2.38
C GLN A 517 -14.04 -22.40 -2.94
N GLU A 518 -14.62 -22.70 -4.09
CA GLU A 518 -15.63 -21.89 -4.78
C GLU A 518 -16.83 -22.74 -5.18
N ASN A 519 -17.95 -22.08 -5.51
CA ASN A 519 -19.12 -22.76 -6.07
C ASN A 519 -18.75 -23.51 -7.35
N GLY A 520 -19.36 -24.68 -7.55
CA GLY A 520 -19.33 -25.43 -8.80
C GLY A 520 -20.14 -24.73 -9.90
N ALA A 521 -20.97 -25.50 -10.61
CA ALA A 521 -21.79 -24.97 -11.71
C ALA A 521 -22.81 -23.94 -11.24
N ASP A 522 -23.38 -24.13 -10.05
CA ASP A 522 -24.32 -23.23 -9.40
C ASP A 522 -24.12 -23.20 -7.86
N ALA A 523 -24.89 -22.36 -7.16
CA ALA A 523 -24.78 -22.18 -5.71
C ALA A 523 -25.26 -23.39 -4.89
N SER A 524 -26.06 -24.30 -5.47
CA SER A 524 -26.56 -25.53 -4.84
C SER A 524 -25.57 -26.68 -4.97
N SER A 525 -24.70 -26.63 -5.95
CA SER A 525 -23.65 -27.63 -6.20
C SER A 525 -22.65 -27.72 -5.04
N PRO A 526 -21.96 -28.84 -4.85
CA PRO A 526 -20.81 -28.91 -3.97
C PRO A 526 -19.75 -27.87 -4.31
N LEU A 527 -19.04 -27.37 -3.29
CA LEU A 527 -17.86 -26.54 -3.51
C LEU A 527 -16.78 -27.35 -4.22
N ILE A 528 -16.09 -26.71 -5.12
CA ILE A 528 -14.95 -27.26 -5.84
C ILE A 528 -13.68 -26.49 -5.49
N ASP A 529 -12.56 -27.20 -5.50
CA ASP A 529 -11.26 -26.59 -5.25
C ASP A 529 -10.77 -25.85 -6.50
N LYS A 530 -10.51 -24.56 -6.34
CA LYS A 530 -9.77 -23.75 -7.31
C LYS A 530 -8.33 -23.71 -6.88
N THR A 531 -7.43 -24.21 -7.74
CA THR A 531 -5.99 -24.18 -7.49
C THR A 531 -5.33 -23.17 -8.40
N GLU A 532 -4.52 -22.29 -7.84
CA GLU A 532 -3.74 -21.29 -8.57
C GLU A 532 -2.26 -21.48 -8.27
N HIS A 533 -1.45 -21.68 -9.32
CA HIS A 533 0.00 -21.68 -9.27
C HIS A 533 0.51 -20.43 -9.96
N ARG A 534 1.36 -19.66 -9.29
CA ARG A 534 1.99 -18.48 -9.86
C ARG A 534 3.49 -18.55 -9.69
N GLY A 535 4.21 -18.36 -10.79
CA GLY A 535 5.67 -18.35 -10.82
C GLY A 535 6.18 -17.03 -11.36
N ARG A 536 7.26 -16.49 -10.77
CA ARG A 536 7.98 -15.32 -11.27
C ARG A 536 9.47 -15.57 -11.20
N PHE A 537 10.14 -15.34 -12.31
CA PHE A 537 11.58 -15.17 -12.41
C PHE A 537 11.86 -13.73 -12.78
N GLN A 538 12.75 -13.07 -12.03
CA GLN A 538 13.16 -11.69 -12.28
C GLN A 538 14.68 -11.58 -12.17
N LEU A 539 15.29 -10.97 -13.17
CA LEU A 539 16.70 -10.64 -13.20
C LEU A 539 16.82 -9.12 -13.36
N ASN A 540 17.44 -8.46 -12.39
CA ASN A 540 17.76 -7.05 -12.43
C ASN A 540 19.27 -6.89 -12.57
N TYR A 541 19.71 -6.08 -13.52
CA TYR A 541 21.07 -5.66 -13.71
C TYR A 541 21.16 -4.16 -13.48
N LYS A 542 22.07 -3.74 -12.62
CA LYS A 542 22.26 -2.31 -12.32
C LYS A 542 23.75 -1.98 -12.26
N GLN A 543 24.22 -1.18 -13.22
CA GLN A 543 25.59 -0.70 -13.25
C GLN A 543 25.60 0.80 -13.55
N LYS A 544 26.16 1.59 -12.63
CA LYS A 544 26.23 3.07 -12.74
C LYS A 544 24.86 3.68 -13.10
N SER A 545 24.76 4.20 -14.31
CA SER A 545 23.57 4.88 -14.83
C SER A 545 22.60 3.97 -15.60
N PHE A 546 22.99 2.73 -15.86
CA PHE A 546 22.21 1.78 -16.65
C PHE A 546 21.52 0.75 -15.73
N THR A 547 20.25 0.49 -16.00
CA THR A 547 19.47 -0.55 -15.37
C THR A 547 18.77 -1.41 -16.42
N MET A 548 18.69 -2.70 -16.18
CA MET A 548 17.95 -3.62 -17.05
C MET A 548 17.19 -4.60 -16.19
N ARG A 549 15.96 -4.92 -16.56
CA ARG A 549 15.13 -5.91 -15.89
C ARG A 549 14.52 -6.85 -16.92
N THR A 550 14.77 -8.12 -16.73
CA THR A 550 14.13 -9.22 -17.45
C THR A 550 13.20 -9.94 -16.49
N GLN A 551 11.96 -10.13 -16.88
CA GLN A 551 10.97 -10.78 -16.02
C GLN A 551 10.18 -11.80 -16.84
N TYR A 552 9.96 -12.97 -16.26
CA TYR A 552 9.07 -14.02 -16.74
C TYR A 552 8.04 -14.32 -15.67
N ASP A 553 6.77 -14.20 -16.01
CA ASP A 553 5.63 -14.54 -15.15
C ASP A 553 4.86 -15.71 -15.76
N MET A 554 4.37 -16.61 -14.90
CA MET A 554 3.52 -17.72 -15.26
C MET A 554 2.38 -17.83 -14.25
N ALA A 555 1.17 -18.08 -14.76
CA ALA A 555 -0.03 -18.38 -13.99
C ALA A 555 -0.67 -19.67 -14.54
N TYR A 556 -0.98 -20.60 -13.65
CA TYR A 556 -1.71 -21.82 -14.00
C TYR A 556 -2.84 -21.99 -12.98
N THR A 557 -4.06 -22.04 -13.47
CA THR A 557 -5.26 -22.13 -12.64
C THR A 557 -6.08 -23.34 -13.07
N THR A 558 -6.52 -24.13 -12.11
CA THR A 558 -7.49 -25.21 -12.32
C THR A 558 -8.72 -24.97 -11.45
N LYS A 559 -9.89 -25.09 -12.06
CA LYS A 559 -11.19 -25.10 -11.40
C LYS A 559 -12.05 -26.18 -12.07
N THR A 560 -12.94 -25.83 -12.98
CA THR A 560 -13.67 -26.73 -13.88
C THR A 560 -12.89 -27.00 -15.18
N SER A 561 -12.04 -26.07 -15.55
CA SER A 561 -11.12 -26.14 -16.68
C SER A 561 -9.73 -25.70 -16.26
N GLN A 562 -8.76 -26.02 -17.08
CA GLN A 562 -7.38 -25.56 -16.90
C GLN A 562 -7.17 -24.26 -17.67
N SER A 563 -6.52 -23.29 -17.01
CA SER A 563 -6.16 -22.02 -17.62
C SER A 563 -4.69 -21.74 -17.38
N ILE A 564 -3.97 -21.45 -18.43
CA ILE A 564 -2.54 -21.11 -18.38
C ILE A 564 -2.30 -19.73 -18.96
N GLY A 565 -1.44 -18.97 -18.32
CA GLY A 565 -1.00 -17.67 -18.78
C GLY A 565 0.48 -17.48 -18.53
N TRP A 566 1.16 -16.75 -19.43
CA TRP A 566 2.54 -16.37 -19.24
C TRP A 566 2.84 -15.01 -19.89
N MET A 567 3.88 -14.36 -19.38
CA MET A 567 4.37 -13.08 -19.89
C MET A 567 5.88 -13.05 -19.81
N VAL A 568 6.51 -12.59 -20.86
CA VAL A 568 7.94 -12.22 -20.87
C VAL A 568 8.02 -10.72 -21.02
N SER A 569 8.75 -10.06 -20.16
CA SER A 569 8.96 -8.62 -20.27
C SER A 569 10.41 -8.24 -20.07
N GLN A 570 10.84 -7.24 -20.82
CA GLN A 570 12.16 -6.66 -20.80
C GLN A 570 12.02 -5.15 -20.63
N SER A 571 12.71 -4.56 -19.66
CA SER A 571 12.82 -3.11 -19.55
C SER A 571 14.26 -2.69 -19.36
N ALA A 572 14.59 -1.49 -19.83
CA ALA A 572 15.88 -0.88 -19.68
C ALA A 572 15.71 0.59 -19.27
N GLY A 573 16.59 1.05 -18.42
CA GLY A 573 16.63 2.40 -17.92
C GLY A 573 18.03 3.01 -18.01
N TYR A 574 18.08 4.29 -18.34
CA TYR A 574 19.32 5.06 -18.38
C TYR A 574 19.14 6.40 -17.67
N LYS A 575 20.08 6.74 -16.78
CA LYS A 575 20.07 7.99 -16.04
C LYS A 575 21.29 8.83 -16.45
N TYR A 576 21.05 10.02 -17.01
CA TYR A 576 22.10 10.94 -17.42
C TYR A 576 22.22 12.12 -16.44
N LYS A 577 23.39 12.23 -15.78
CA LYS A 577 23.78 13.37 -14.89
C LYS A 577 22.65 13.80 -13.92
N GLU A 578 21.88 12.88 -13.37
CA GLU A 578 20.75 13.17 -12.47
C GLU A 578 19.65 14.10 -13.03
N ARG A 579 19.79 14.57 -14.25
CA ARG A 579 18.86 15.50 -14.90
C ARG A 579 17.85 14.81 -15.80
N LEU A 580 18.26 13.75 -16.47
CA LEU A 580 17.40 13.01 -17.39
C LEU A 580 17.40 11.52 -17.03
N GLU A 581 16.24 10.93 -16.93
CA GLU A 581 16.05 9.51 -16.75
C GLU A 581 15.05 9.01 -17.78
N CYS A 582 15.45 7.99 -18.53
CA CYS A 582 14.63 7.32 -19.53
C CYS A 582 14.48 5.86 -19.14
N ASN A 583 13.25 5.33 -19.14
CA ASN A 583 12.96 3.92 -18.96
C ASN A 583 12.02 3.49 -20.08
N ALA A 584 12.37 2.41 -20.77
CA ALA A 584 11.53 1.82 -21.80
C ALA A 584 11.36 0.34 -21.54
N GLY A 585 10.22 -0.20 -21.93
CA GLY A 585 9.97 -1.63 -21.77
C GLY A 585 9.02 -2.19 -22.80
N VAL A 586 9.16 -3.48 -23.03
CA VAL A 586 8.33 -4.29 -23.89
C VAL A 586 7.96 -5.57 -23.17
N GLY A 587 6.73 -6.05 -23.35
CA GLY A 587 6.27 -7.33 -22.84
C GLY A 587 5.35 -8.01 -23.85
N TYR A 588 5.51 -9.31 -24.01
CA TYR A 588 4.56 -10.14 -24.71
C TYR A 588 3.84 -11.05 -23.71
N PHE A 589 2.53 -11.09 -23.77
CA PHE A 589 1.70 -11.91 -22.89
C PHE A 589 0.74 -12.77 -23.69
N ARG A 590 0.48 -13.96 -23.16
CA ARG A 590 -0.53 -14.87 -23.65
C ARG A 590 -1.17 -15.60 -22.49
N THR A 591 -2.49 -15.48 -22.34
CA THR A 591 -3.26 -16.16 -21.31
C THR A 591 -4.49 -16.81 -21.96
N HIS A 592 -4.90 -17.95 -21.44
CA HIS A 592 -6.06 -18.67 -21.96
C HIS A 592 -7.36 -17.89 -21.67
N ASP A 593 -7.49 -17.37 -20.45
CA ASP A 593 -8.64 -16.60 -20.02
C ASP A 593 -8.29 -15.60 -18.90
N TYR A 594 -9.32 -15.01 -18.26
CA TYR A 594 -9.16 -14.04 -17.17
C TYR A 594 -8.61 -14.67 -15.89
N ASP A 595 -8.81 -15.97 -15.64
CA ASP A 595 -8.33 -16.63 -14.42
C ASP A 595 -6.80 -16.78 -14.41
N SER A 596 -6.17 -16.87 -15.58
CA SER A 596 -4.70 -16.90 -15.73
C SER A 596 -4.08 -15.53 -16.05
N ARG A 597 -4.80 -14.42 -15.78
CA ARG A 597 -4.29 -13.06 -15.98
C ARG A 597 -2.98 -12.78 -15.24
N ILE A 598 -2.15 -11.92 -15.80
CA ILE A 598 -0.84 -11.57 -15.28
C ILE A 598 -0.78 -10.09 -14.92
N TYR A 599 -0.07 -9.78 -13.86
CA TYR A 599 0.20 -8.42 -13.43
C TYR A 599 1.70 -8.14 -13.49
N THR A 600 2.08 -6.97 -13.94
CA THR A 600 3.48 -6.53 -13.93
C THR A 600 3.60 -5.12 -13.39
N TYR A 601 4.74 -4.83 -12.77
CA TYR A 601 5.05 -3.47 -12.35
C TYR A 601 5.64 -2.68 -13.51
N GLU A 602 5.11 -1.50 -13.73
CA GLU A 602 5.70 -0.48 -14.61
C GLU A 602 5.99 0.78 -13.80
N ARG A 603 7.16 1.38 -14.02
CA ARG A 603 7.45 2.67 -13.41
C ARG A 603 6.37 3.68 -13.78
N GLY A 604 5.73 4.26 -12.76
CA GLY A 604 4.63 5.21 -12.88
C GLY A 604 5.04 6.65 -12.64
N MET A 605 4.04 7.50 -12.43
CA MET A 605 4.16 8.89 -12.02
C MET A 605 4.50 8.99 -10.53
N LEU A 606 4.91 10.16 -10.06
CA LEU A 606 5.04 10.41 -8.63
C LEU A 606 3.66 10.27 -7.96
N TYR A 607 3.61 9.57 -6.85
CA TYR A 607 2.38 9.27 -6.11
C TYR A 607 1.35 8.44 -6.89
N ASP A 608 1.83 7.62 -7.83
CA ASP A 608 1.01 6.66 -8.57
C ASP A 608 1.79 5.37 -8.78
N PHE A 609 1.32 4.29 -8.17
CA PHE A 609 1.96 2.97 -8.24
C PHE A 609 1.13 2.09 -9.17
N SER A 610 1.66 1.81 -10.36
CA SER A 610 0.90 1.21 -11.45
C SER A 610 1.25 -0.26 -11.65
N PHE A 611 0.22 -1.10 -11.60
CA PHE A 611 0.28 -2.53 -11.96
C PHE A 611 -0.72 -2.84 -13.07
N PRO A 612 -0.35 -2.65 -14.33
CA PRO A 612 -1.21 -3.07 -15.43
C PRO A 612 -1.44 -4.58 -15.40
N MET A 613 -2.69 -4.94 -15.66
CA MET A 613 -3.19 -6.31 -15.77
C MET A 613 -3.33 -6.69 -17.25
N PHE A 614 -2.91 -7.91 -17.58
CA PHE A 614 -2.95 -8.45 -18.93
C PHE A 614 -3.67 -9.80 -18.97
N TYR A 615 -4.57 -9.97 -19.93
CA TYR A 615 -5.23 -11.23 -20.23
C TYR A 615 -5.56 -11.30 -21.74
N GLY A 616 -5.63 -12.52 -22.30
CA GLY A 616 -5.68 -12.76 -23.74
C GLY A 616 -4.29 -12.81 -24.35
N GLU A 617 -4.13 -12.40 -25.60
CA GLU A 617 -2.84 -12.39 -26.30
C GLU A 617 -2.51 -10.98 -26.80
N GLY A 618 -1.29 -10.52 -26.55
CA GLY A 618 -0.90 -9.18 -26.98
C GLY A 618 0.51 -8.76 -26.56
N MET A 619 0.83 -7.51 -26.92
CA MET A 619 2.08 -6.84 -26.56
C MET A 619 1.83 -5.56 -25.80
N ARG A 620 2.70 -5.29 -24.84
CA ARG A 620 2.76 -4.04 -24.09
C ARG A 620 4.07 -3.32 -24.38
N PHE A 621 3.99 -2.01 -24.65
CA PHE A 621 5.12 -1.11 -24.77
C PHE A 621 4.93 0.07 -23.83
N PHE A 622 5.99 0.52 -23.19
CA PHE A 622 5.98 1.77 -22.44
C PHE A 622 7.30 2.53 -22.59
N LEU A 623 7.19 3.84 -22.53
CA LEU A 623 8.30 4.79 -22.45
C LEU A 623 8.02 5.77 -21.32
N HIS A 624 8.91 5.87 -20.37
CA HIS A 624 8.85 6.81 -19.25
C HIS A 624 10.08 7.71 -19.28
N LEU A 625 9.85 9.00 -19.34
CA LEU A 625 10.88 10.05 -19.36
C LEU A 625 10.69 10.93 -18.12
N SER A 626 11.74 11.15 -17.37
CA SER A 626 11.76 12.10 -16.25
C SER A 626 12.94 13.06 -16.44
N THR A 627 12.66 14.35 -16.43
CA THR A 627 13.70 15.39 -16.55
C THR A 627 13.61 16.41 -15.44
N LYS A 628 14.76 16.93 -15.03
CA LYS A 628 14.89 18.04 -14.08
C LYS A 628 15.58 19.21 -14.79
N PRO A 629 14.82 20.02 -15.56
CA PRO A 629 15.40 21.18 -16.25
C PRO A 629 16.09 22.15 -15.29
N THR A 630 15.51 22.31 -14.11
CA THR A 630 16.09 23.07 -13.00
C THR A 630 16.09 22.24 -11.71
N LYS A 631 16.77 22.70 -10.67
CA LYS A 631 16.73 22.05 -9.34
C LYS A 631 15.30 22.02 -8.74
N ASN A 632 14.46 22.93 -9.16
CA ASN A 632 13.12 23.17 -8.62
C ASN A 632 12.00 22.56 -9.49
N LEU A 633 12.25 22.26 -10.74
CA LEU A 633 11.24 21.76 -11.69
C LEU A 633 11.59 20.34 -12.14
N GLN A 634 10.65 19.42 -11.98
CA GLN A 634 10.70 18.07 -12.53
C GLN A 634 9.52 17.84 -13.45
N LEU A 635 9.76 17.35 -14.64
CA LEU A 635 8.75 16.96 -15.61
C LEU A 635 8.86 15.46 -15.86
N ILE A 636 7.73 14.79 -15.91
CA ILE A 636 7.64 13.35 -16.17
C ILE A 636 6.61 13.14 -17.26
N CYS A 637 6.95 12.30 -18.23
CA CYS A 637 6.05 11.87 -19.29
C CYS A 637 6.12 10.34 -19.40
N LYS A 638 4.98 9.68 -19.48
CA LYS A 638 4.88 8.24 -19.75
C LYS A 638 3.91 8.02 -20.89
N VAL A 639 4.31 7.24 -21.87
CA VAL A 639 3.43 6.72 -22.91
C VAL A 639 3.40 5.22 -22.79
N GLY A 640 2.21 4.66 -22.76
CA GLY A 640 2.00 3.21 -22.65
C GLY A 640 1.00 2.72 -23.69
N THR A 641 1.34 1.68 -24.44
CA THR A 641 0.50 1.08 -25.47
C THR A 641 0.36 -0.40 -25.23
N THR A 642 -0.87 -0.89 -25.20
CA THR A 642 -1.18 -2.32 -25.25
C THR A 642 -1.89 -2.65 -26.56
N LYS A 643 -1.38 -3.58 -27.34
CA LYS A 643 -2.00 -4.10 -28.55
C LYS A 643 -2.40 -5.56 -28.30
N TYR A 644 -3.68 -5.86 -28.46
CA TYR A 644 -4.22 -7.21 -28.41
C TYR A 644 -4.26 -7.83 -29.81
N PHE A 645 -4.02 -9.13 -29.90
CA PHE A 645 -4.01 -9.90 -31.15
C PHE A 645 -5.23 -10.81 -31.27
N ASP A 646 -5.93 -11.04 -30.17
CA ASP A 646 -7.05 -11.99 -30.03
C ASP A 646 -8.43 -11.31 -29.98
N ARG A 647 -8.49 -9.99 -30.10
CA ARG A 647 -9.76 -9.23 -29.98
C ARG A 647 -9.73 -7.89 -30.68
N ASP A 648 -10.91 -7.44 -31.11
CA ASP A 648 -11.14 -6.11 -31.70
C ASP A 648 -11.77 -5.12 -30.72
N LYS A 649 -12.14 -5.59 -29.52
CA LYS A 649 -12.75 -4.79 -28.47
C LYS A 649 -12.06 -5.05 -27.13
N ILE A 650 -11.81 -3.97 -26.38
CA ILE A 650 -11.17 -4.01 -25.06
C ILE A 650 -12.19 -3.57 -24.01
N SER A 651 -12.26 -4.30 -22.88
CA SER A 651 -13.16 -4.03 -21.76
C SER A 651 -14.66 -4.27 -22.12
N SER A 652 -15.57 -3.83 -21.26
CA SER A 652 -17.02 -4.01 -21.43
C SER A 652 -17.83 -2.86 -20.83
N GLY A 653 -19.14 -2.80 -21.14
CA GLY A 653 -20.03 -1.75 -20.68
C GLY A 653 -19.56 -0.38 -21.15
N TYR A 654 -19.70 0.65 -20.31
CA TYR A 654 -19.25 2.01 -20.64
C TYR A 654 -17.71 2.15 -20.76
N GLN A 655 -16.95 1.17 -20.32
CA GLN A 655 -15.49 1.14 -20.49
C GLN A 655 -15.03 0.48 -21.79
N GLU A 656 -15.95 -0.04 -22.60
CA GLU A 656 -15.65 -0.69 -23.88
C GLU A 656 -14.95 0.29 -24.85
N ILE A 657 -13.83 -0.17 -25.42
CA ILE A 657 -13.06 0.50 -26.45
C ILE A 657 -13.20 -0.33 -27.71
N ASN A 658 -13.72 0.25 -28.79
CA ASN A 658 -13.89 -0.41 -30.07
C ASN A 658 -12.58 -0.38 -30.89
N ASP A 659 -11.54 -0.95 -30.34
CA ASP A 659 -10.20 -1.09 -30.92
C ASP A 659 -9.45 -2.22 -30.22
N SER A 660 -8.54 -2.85 -30.91
CA SER A 660 -7.59 -3.83 -30.36
C SER A 660 -6.37 -3.18 -29.70
N LYS A 661 -6.26 -1.85 -29.74
CA LYS A 661 -5.14 -1.05 -29.22
C LYS A 661 -5.63 -0.05 -28.18
N LYS A 662 -4.90 0.02 -27.08
CA LYS A 662 -5.12 0.99 -26.01
C LYS A 662 -3.82 1.75 -25.76
N THR A 663 -3.82 3.07 -26.00
CA THR A 663 -2.66 3.95 -25.80
C THR A 663 -3.04 5.08 -24.84
N ASP A 664 -2.25 5.26 -23.80
CA ASP A 664 -2.38 6.36 -22.84
C ASP A 664 -1.06 7.18 -22.80
N MET A 665 -1.17 8.49 -22.66
CA MET A 665 -0.08 9.37 -22.31
C MET A 665 -0.36 10.02 -20.96
N GLU A 666 0.62 10.01 -20.08
CA GLU A 666 0.56 10.61 -18.76
C GLU A 666 1.65 11.67 -18.66
N ILE A 667 1.31 12.86 -18.18
CA ILE A 667 2.23 13.98 -18.01
C ILE A 667 2.10 14.49 -16.59
N GLN A 668 3.24 14.74 -15.95
CA GLN A 668 3.29 15.28 -14.61
C GLN A 668 4.36 16.35 -14.49
N ALA A 669 4.02 17.45 -13.84
CA ALA A 669 4.93 18.53 -13.52
C ALA A 669 4.97 18.73 -12.00
N LYS A 670 6.17 18.76 -11.43
CA LYS A 670 6.44 19.02 -10.03
C LYS A 670 7.33 20.25 -9.90
N TRP A 671 6.84 21.24 -9.17
CA TRP A 671 7.57 22.48 -8.93
C TRP A 671 7.76 22.71 -7.44
N LYS A 672 8.99 23.01 -7.00
CA LYS A 672 9.37 23.37 -5.63
C LYS A 672 9.82 24.81 -5.60
N PHE A 673 9.37 25.59 -4.63
CA PHE A 673 9.74 27.00 -4.49
C PHE A 673 9.67 27.49 -3.04
#